data_b5e8d54a6fac95227726d8ff7537437a
#
_entry.id   b5e8d54a6fac95227726d8ff7537437a
#
_cell.length_a   1.000
_cell.length_b   1.000
_cell.length_c   1.000
_cell.angle_alpha   90.00
_cell.angle_beta   90.00
_cell.angle_gamma   90.00
#
_symmetry.space_group_name_H-M   'P 1'
#
loop_
_entity.id
_entity.type
_entity.pdbx_description
1 polymer ?
#
loop_
_entity_poly.entity_id
_entity_poly.type
_entity_poly.pdbx_seq_one_letter_code
_entity_poly.pdbx_strand_id
1 'polypeptide(L)'
;MLKRLTRLRLTPEALLIAGVAFANVVLHLVLPEYGYHRDEMYYVAIADGFSFSNLDMPPVAPLYLKLFLMLLGHSVRVVHLAASACGALVIVFGCLIAKEFGGKRYAIVLTGVFLVFSGLVIFGSLYSYDDPSFVVWSGALYVIVRLLKGSDQRLWVVAGILLGIGMLTKLTVLFLGLAVFLSLWLISERTWYRRPWIWLGAGIAFIGALPYVLWQRAHGWYFLSYATTYAGRTTHESPVLDFLWNQVLPNNIALLPVWLAGLALLLFNREWSRFRFFGYCYLVLCGTIFCLGGQFYFMMPIYAVLVAAGAVWIEQWFAMRSNPERPRLVPRICVPVAYVLMSLPALPFFVPVLPVDLLVRYVKPLGVNAGVKTEDRQIAELPQHMADRFGWEEMARSVAEVYRQSQSTSHDTVGIVAGNWGEASALHVYRGAFDMPEPISGDGWFYFDALQRQAFRESYVAIGVSRSVLQSVFRHVDRKGVFTHPHCMPDENNNAIYYCTGLKLNLGKYWAVSKRMDSAFENVLRREGVDRAVEFYHERRQQDPDAVLFTERQLNALGYDYLKQSRTGESIALFRLNVEAYPESFNVYDSLGEALMADRQYARALENYTRSVELNPENKNGRKKLEELKVILAMHPG
;
A
#
# COMPACT_ATOMS: atom_id res chain seq x y z
N MET A 1 -7.98 -47.40 -0.55
CA MET A 1 -8.02 -45.93 -0.65
C MET A 1 -8.03 -45.45 -2.11
N LEU A 2 -7.26 -46.03 -3.01
CA LEU A 2 -7.20 -45.66 -4.44
C LEU A 2 -8.49 -45.91 -5.26
N LYS A 3 -9.33 -46.90 -4.92
CA LYS A 3 -10.61 -47.16 -5.60
C LYS A 3 -11.75 -46.17 -5.31
N ARG A 4 -11.58 -45.21 -4.36
CA ARG A 4 -12.53 -44.10 -4.11
C ARG A 4 -12.24 -42.84 -4.91
N LEU A 5 -11.06 -42.70 -5.53
CA LEU A 5 -10.68 -41.53 -6.32
C LEU A 5 -11.21 -41.55 -7.78
N THR A 6 -11.68 -42.70 -8.26
CA THR A 6 -12.08 -42.89 -9.66
C THR A 6 -13.56 -42.58 -9.98
N ARG A 7 -14.34 -42.01 -9.03
CA ARG A 7 -15.74 -41.57 -9.27
C ARG A 7 -16.06 -40.19 -8.65
N LEU A 8 -15.17 -39.21 -8.73
CA LEU A 8 -15.56 -37.80 -8.58
C LEU A 8 -16.36 -37.38 -9.82
N ARG A 9 -17.63 -37.80 -9.92
CA ARG A 9 -18.57 -37.14 -10.86
C ARG A 9 -18.77 -35.73 -10.34
N LEU A 10 -18.12 -34.75 -11.02
CA LEU A 10 -18.34 -33.33 -10.76
C LEU A 10 -19.86 -33.07 -10.92
N THR A 11 -20.46 -32.50 -9.88
CA THR A 11 -21.88 -32.11 -9.99
C THR A 11 -22.03 -30.99 -11.02
N PRO A 12 -23.19 -30.85 -11.68
CA PRO A 12 -23.42 -29.74 -12.61
C PRO A 12 -23.15 -28.38 -11.99
N GLU A 13 -23.43 -28.20 -10.70
CA GLU A 13 -23.15 -26.97 -9.96
C GLU A 13 -21.62 -26.74 -9.82
N ALA A 14 -20.85 -27.78 -9.55
CA ALA A 14 -19.39 -27.69 -9.48
C ALA A 14 -18.77 -27.30 -10.84
N LEU A 15 -19.31 -27.83 -11.94
CA LEU A 15 -18.89 -27.44 -13.30
C LEU A 15 -19.22 -25.98 -13.61
N LEU A 16 -20.39 -25.50 -13.21
CA LEU A 16 -20.79 -24.10 -13.40
C LEU A 16 -19.86 -23.16 -12.61
N ILE A 17 -19.60 -23.48 -11.34
CA ILE A 17 -18.68 -22.70 -10.50
C ILE A 17 -17.28 -22.67 -11.11
N ALA A 18 -16.75 -23.83 -11.50
CA ALA A 18 -15.44 -23.94 -12.14
C ALA A 18 -15.38 -23.17 -13.47
N GLY A 19 -16.46 -23.21 -14.26
CA GLY A 19 -16.56 -22.49 -15.53
C GLY A 19 -16.49 -20.98 -15.37
N VAL A 20 -17.20 -20.40 -14.38
CA VAL A 20 -17.15 -18.95 -14.11
C VAL A 20 -15.79 -18.55 -13.54
N ALA A 21 -15.23 -19.34 -12.62
CA ALA A 21 -13.90 -19.08 -12.05
C ALA A 21 -12.80 -19.14 -13.13
N PHE A 22 -12.87 -20.13 -14.03
CA PHE A 22 -11.98 -20.25 -15.18
C PHE A 22 -12.12 -19.07 -16.16
N ALA A 23 -13.37 -18.65 -16.44
CA ALA A 23 -13.62 -17.49 -17.31
C ALA A 23 -12.97 -16.20 -16.74
N ASN A 24 -12.97 -16.03 -15.41
CA ASN A 24 -12.25 -14.92 -14.77
C ASN A 24 -10.74 -14.97 -15.05
N VAL A 25 -10.12 -16.14 -14.88
CA VAL A 25 -8.67 -16.29 -15.16
C VAL A 25 -8.37 -16.00 -16.64
N VAL A 26 -9.16 -16.56 -17.55
CA VAL A 26 -8.98 -16.32 -18.99
C VAL A 26 -9.15 -14.84 -19.32
N LEU A 27 -10.16 -14.16 -18.75
CA LEU A 27 -10.36 -12.73 -18.95
C LEU A 27 -9.08 -11.93 -18.66
N HIS A 28 -8.47 -12.15 -17.49
CA HIS A 28 -7.27 -11.43 -17.10
C HIS A 28 -6.01 -11.81 -17.91
N LEU A 29 -5.93 -13.04 -18.42
CA LEU A 29 -4.81 -13.47 -19.25
C LEU A 29 -4.87 -12.93 -20.70
N VAL A 30 -6.08 -12.61 -21.21
CA VAL A 30 -6.24 -12.08 -22.57
C VAL A 30 -6.28 -10.55 -22.64
N LEU A 31 -6.34 -9.87 -21.50
CA LEU A 31 -6.33 -8.41 -21.46
C LEU A 31 -4.95 -7.88 -21.90
N PRO A 32 -4.90 -6.68 -22.52
CA PRO A 32 -3.64 -5.98 -22.80
C PRO A 32 -2.83 -5.76 -21.54
N GLU A 33 -1.51 -5.71 -21.68
CA GLU A 33 -0.60 -5.42 -20.57
C GLU A 33 -0.10 -3.98 -20.68
N TYR A 34 -0.16 -3.24 -19.56
CA TYR A 34 0.46 -1.91 -19.43
C TYR A 34 1.82 -1.97 -18.73
N GLY A 35 2.34 -3.16 -18.46
CA GLY A 35 3.54 -3.37 -17.67
C GLY A 35 3.23 -3.71 -16.20
N TYR A 36 4.27 -3.84 -15.42
CA TYR A 36 4.14 -4.05 -13.97
C TYR A 36 3.60 -2.81 -13.28
N HIS A 37 2.69 -3.00 -12.36
CA HIS A 37 2.36 -1.97 -11.38
C HIS A 37 3.50 -1.82 -10.35
N ARG A 38 3.67 -0.63 -9.79
CA ARG A 38 4.68 -0.33 -8.76
C ARG A 38 4.71 -1.37 -7.64
N ASP A 39 3.53 -1.67 -7.09
CA ASP A 39 3.39 -2.64 -5.99
C ASP A 39 3.77 -4.07 -6.43
N GLU A 40 3.41 -4.48 -7.65
CA GLU A 40 3.75 -5.81 -8.16
C GLU A 40 5.26 -6.04 -8.22
N MET A 41 6.01 -5.04 -8.67
CA MET A 41 7.47 -5.11 -8.69
C MET A 41 8.05 -5.23 -7.27
N TYR A 42 7.43 -4.58 -6.30
CA TYR A 42 7.82 -4.70 -4.90
C TYR A 42 7.61 -6.12 -4.35
N TYR A 43 6.45 -6.74 -4.66
CA TYR A 43 6.22 -8.14 -4.28
C TYR A 43 7.14 -9.11 -5.00
N VAL A 44 7.51 -8.84 -6.27
CA VAL A 44 8.51 -9.64 -7.00
C VAL A 44 9.87 -9.53 -6.30
N ALA A 45 10.32 -8.33 -5.96
CA ALA A 45 11.59 -8.12 -5.27
C ALA A 45 11.65 -8.85 -3.91
N ILE A 46 10.58 -8.75 -3.11
CA ILE A 46 10.49 -9.48 -1.84
C ILE A 46 10.44 -10.99 -2.07
N ALA A 47 9.72 -11.47 -3.09
CA ALA A 47 9.63 -12.89 -3.40
C ALA A 47 10.99 -13.47 -3.80
N ASP A 48 11.78 -12.73 -4.59
CA ASP A 48 13.12 -13.13 -5.01
C ASP A 48 14.09 -13.21 -3.83
N GLY A 49 14.17 -12.15 -3.03
CA GLY A 49 15.06 -12.04 -1.87
C GLY A 49 14.42 -12.47 -0.54
N PHE A 50 13.33 -13.26 -0.57
CA PHE A 50 12.58 -13.62 0.63
C PHE A 50 13.43 -14.23 1.72
N SER A 51 13.36 -13.64 2.91
CA SER A 51 13.99 -14.12 4.14
C SER A 51 13.08 -13.91 5.34
N PHE A 52 13.00 -14.89 6.25
CA PHE A 52 12.29 -14.74 7.52
C PHE A 52 12.94 -13.73 8.49
N SER A 53 14.18 -13.35 8.23
CA SER A 53 14.86 -12.29 8.99
C SER A 53 14.45 -10.89 8.55
N ASN A 54 13.72 -10.76 7.43
CA ASN A 54 13.33 -9.50 6.83
C ASN A 54 11.81 -9.51 6.52
N LEU A 55 10.99 -9.23 7.53
CA LEU A 55 9.54 -9.28 7.48
C LEU A 55 8.94 -7.88 7.67
N ASP A 56 9.31 -6.93 6.82
CA ASP A 56 8.71 -5.59 6.82
C ASP A 56 7.20 -5.64 6.54
N MET A 57 6.76 -6.65 5.80
CA MET A 57 5.36 -7.00 5.56
C MET A 57 5.04 -8.46 5.91
N PRO A 58 3.74 -8.82 6.06
CA PRO A 58 3.33 -10.20 6.29
C PRO A 58 3.77 -11.14 5.16
N PRO A 59 4.30 -12.35 5.47
CA PRO A 59 5.08 -13.17 4.52
C PRO A 59 4.25 -13.96 3.49
N VAL A 60 2.95 -14.17 3.71
CA VAL A 60 2.17 -15.12 2.87
C VAL A 60 1.99 -14.60 1.45
N ALA A 61 1.78 -13.29 1.24
CA ALA A 61 1.62 -12.75 -0.11
C ALA A 61 2.90 -12.90 -0.95
N PRO A 62 4.09 -12.48 -0.48
CA PRO A 62 5.34 -12.72 -1.24
C PRO A 62 5.62 -14.22 -1.48
N LEU A 63 5.35 -15.09 -0.49
CA LEU A 63 5.56 -16.53 -0.65
C LEU A 63 4.61 -17.16 -1.67
N TYR A 64 3.35 -16.73 -1.69
CA TYR A 64 2.39 -17.17 -2.68
C TYR A 64 2.84 -16.76 -4.10
N LEU A 65 3.27 -15.52 -4.29
CA LEU A 65 3.81 -15.06 -5.56
C LEU A 65 5.07 -15.83 -5.95
N LYS A 66 5.99 -16.05 -5.00
CA LYS A 66 7.22 -16.83 -5.21
C LYS A 66 6.94 -18.20 -5.80
N LEU A 67 5.88 -18.88 -5.35
CA LEU A 67 5.48 -20.18 -5.91
C LEU A 67 5.19 -20.08 -7.42
N PHE A 68 4.46 -19.05 -7.85
CA PHE A 68 4.17 -18.85 -9.28
C PHE A 68 5.42 -18.50 -10.08
N LEU A 69 6.26 -17.60 -9.56
CA LEU A 69 7.52 -17.21 -10.20
C LEU A 69 8.48 -18.40 -10.36
N MET A 70 8.58 -19.27 -9.35
CA MET A 70 9.41 -20.47 -9.42
C MET A 70 8.90 -21.50 -10.41
N LEU A 71 7.59 -21.64 -10.57
CA LEU A 71 6.99 -22.65 -11.46
C LEU A 71 6.88 -22.18 -12.92
N LEU A 72 6.64 -20.90 -13.14
CA LEU A 72 6.25 -20.37 -14.45
C LEU A 72 7.21 -19.27 -14.98
N GLY A 73 8.20 -18.88 -14.17
CA GLY A 73 9.17 -17.83 -14.53
C GLY A 73 8.67 -16.41 -14.24
N HIS A 74 9.55 -15.44 -14.49
CA HIS A 74 9.32 -14.02 -14.21
C HIS A 74 8.70 -13.33 -15.43
N SER A 75 7.44 -12.96 -15.33
CA SER A 75 6.77 -12.09 -16.31
C SER A 75 5.55 -11.41 -15.70
N VAL A 76 5.12 -10.30 -16.25
CA VAL A 76 3.87 -9.59 -15.88
C VAL A 76 2.68 -10.56 -15.90
N ARG A 77 2.60 -11.43 -16.93
CA ARG A 77 1.50 -12.42 -17.05
C ARG A 77 1.47 -13.43 -15.92
N VAL A 78 2.62 -13.86 -15.43
CA VAL A 78 2.70 -14.80 -14.28
C VAL A 78 2.21 -14.11 -13.01
N VAL A 79 2.56 -12.85 -12.80
CA VAL A 79 2.08 -12.04 -11.66
C VAL A 79 0.56 -11.84 -11.74
N HIS A 80 0.03 -11.48 -12.91
CA HIS A 80 -1.43 -11.35 -13.13
C HIS A 80 -2.15 -12.70 -13.02
N LEU A 81 -1.52 -13.82 -13.40
CA LEU A 81 -2.08 -15.15 -13.19
C LEU A 81 -2.20 -15.46 -11.69
N ALA A 82 -1.22 -15.09 -10.88
CA ALA A 82 -1.30 -15.27 -9.43
C ALA A 82 -2.47 -14.47 -8.82
N ALA A 83 -2.66 -13.20 -9.24
CA ALA A 83 -3.77 -12.36 -8.82
C ALA A 83 -5.13 -12.94 -9.27
N SER A 84 -5.27 -13.27 -10.55
CA SER A 84 -6.52 -13.80 -11.12
C SER A 84 -6.92 -15.16 -10.53
N ALA A 85 -5.96 -15.98 -10.12
CA ALA A 85 -6.21 -17.24 -9.40
C ALA A 85 -6.84 -16.98 -8.01
N CYS A 86 -6.38 -15.94 -7.30
CA CYS A 86 -7.04 -15.51 -6.06
C CYS A 86 -8.47 -15.03 -6.32
N GLY A 87 -8.68 -14.17 -7.34
CA GLY A 87 -10.02 -13.72 -7.73
C GLY A 87 -10.95 -14.89 -8.07
N ALA A 88 -10.45 -15.89 -8.81
CA ALA A 88 -11.20 -17.11 -9.11
C ALA A 88 -11.62 -17.88 -7.84
N LEU A 89 -10.74 -17.99 -6.84
CA LEU A 89 -11.08 -18.62 -5.56
C LEU A 89 -12.13 -17.82 -4.77
N VAL A 90 -12.07 -16.50 -4.79
CA VAL A 90 -13.10 -15.65 -4.18
C VAL A 90 -14.47 -15.87 -4.85
N ILE A 91 -14.50 -15.96 -6.18
CA ILE A 91 -15.72 -16.29 -6.94
C ILE A 91 -16.24 -17.68 -6.53
N VAL A 92 -15.37 -18.68 -6.41
CA VAL A 92 -15.74 -20.03 -5.95
C VAL A 92 -16.41 -19.95 -4.57
N PHE A 93 -15.83 -19.27 -3.61
CA PHE A 93 -16.41 -19.13 -2.27
C PHE A 93 -17.74 -18.35 -2.31
N GLY A 94 -17.86 -17.29 -3.08
CA GLY A 94 -19.12 -16.58 -3.26
C GLY A 94 -20.23 -17.46 -3.81
N CYS A 95 -19.94 -18.25 -4.85
CA CYS A 95 -20.88 -19.22 -5.42
C CYS A 95 -21.26 -20.32 -4.43
N LEU A 96 -20.30 -20.81 -3.64
CA LEU A 96 -20.55 -21.80 -2.57
C LEU A 96 -21.43 -21.20 -1.47
N ILE A 97 -21.22 -19.94 -1.08
CA ILE A 97 -22.07 -19.22 -0.14
C ILE A 97 -23.49 -19.10 -0.69
N ALA A 98 -23.67 -18.74 -1.97
CA ALA A 98 -25.00 -18.70 -2.60
C ALA A 98 -25.70 -20.06 -2.54
N LYS A 99 -24.97 -21.15 -2.79
CA LYS A 99 -25.49 -22.53 -2.65
C LYS A 99 -25.91 -22.84 -1.21
N GLU A 100 -25.10 -22.45 -0.24
CA GLU A 100 -25.41 -22.66 1.19
C GLU A 100 -26.62 -21.81 1.65
N PHE A 101 -26.86 -20.66 1.05
CA PHE A 101 -28.06 -19.84 1.26
C PHE A 101 -29.33 -20.43 0.61
N GLY A 102 -29.21 -21.56 -0.08
CA GLY A 102 -30.34 -22.24 -0.73
C GLY A 102 -30.54 -21.85 -2.19
N GLY A 103 -29.60 -21.12 -2.77
CA GLY A 103 -29.57 -20.79 -4.20
C GLY A 103 -29.41 -22.04 -5.06
N LYS A 104 -30.17 -22.11 -6.17
CA LYS A 104 -30.06 -23.13 -7.21
C LYS A 104 -29.04 -22.66 -8.27
N ARG A 105 -29.01 -23.35 -9.42
CA ARG A 105 -28.05 -23.10 -10.50
C ARG A 105 -28.04 -21.65 -10.99
N TYR A 106 -29.22 -21.02 -11.06
CA TYR A 106 -29.31 -19.63 -11.52
C TYR A 106 -28.66 -18.65 -10.55
N ALA A 107 -28.96 -18.74 -9.26
CA ALA A 107 -28.34 -17.90 -8.24
C ALA A 107 -26.81 -18.09 -8.17
N ILE A 108 -26.34 -19.35 -8.31
CA ILE A 108 -24.90 -19.66 -8.32
C ILE A 108 -24.21 -18.96 -9.50
N VAL A 109 -24.72 -19.11 -10.73
CA VAL A 109 -24.15 -18.48 -11.92
C VAL A 109 -24.24 -16.96 -11.83
N LEU A 110 -25.39 -16.44 -11.38
CA LEU A 110 -25.62 -15.01 -11.23
C LEU A 110 -24.63 -14.38 -10.21
N THR A 111 -24.39 -15.06 -9.09
CA THR A 111 -23.37 -14.66 -8.11
C THR A 111 -21.99 -14.57 -8.75
N GLY A 112 -21.62 -15.61 -9.51
CA GLY A 112 -20.33 -15.62 -10.21
C GLY A 112 -20.18 -14.46 -11.20
N VAL A 113 -21.19 -14.24 -12.06
CA VAL A 113 -21.20 -13.12 -13.03
C VAL A 113 -21.10 -11.77 -12.33
N PHE A 114 -21.84 -11.58 -11.23
CA PHE A 114 -21.79 -10.35 -10.45
C PHE A 114 -20.41 -10.11 -9.84
N LEU A 115 -19.75 -11.14 -9.34
CA LEU A 115 -18.43 -11.02 -8.74
C LEU A 115 -17.33 -10.77 -9.79
N VAL A 116 -17.40 -11.39 -10.97
CA VAL A 116 -16.43 -11.15 -12.06
C VAL A 116 -16.37 -9.66 -12.45
N PHE A 117 -17.54 -8.98 -12.50
CA PHE A 117 -17.62 -7.57 -12.87
C PHE A 117 -17.75 -6.63 -11.65
N SER A 118 -17.39 -7.08 -10.47
CA SER A 118 -17.30 -6.26 -9.25
C SER A 118 -15.90 -5.67 -9.07
N GLY A 119 -15.69 -4.96 -7.97
CA GLY A 119 -14.36 -4.47 -7.58
C GLY A 119 -13.26 -5.52 -7.53
N LEU A 120 -13.61 -6.81 -7.39
CA LEU A 120 -12.65 -7.92 -7.43
C LEU A 120 -11.93 -8.03 -8.78
N VAL A 121 -12.48 -7.50 -9.87
CA VAL A 121 -11.83 -7.46 -11.20
C VAL A 121 -10.57 -6.59 -11.15
N ILE A 122 -10.60 -5.49 -10.40
CA ILE A 122 -9.44 -4.62 -10.22
C ILE A 122 -8.28 -5.42 -9.63
N PHE A 123 -8.55 -6.15 -8.55
CA PHE A 123 -7.56 -6.96 -7.85
C PHE A 123 -7.11 -8.16 -8.71
N GLY A 124 -7.95 -8.70 -9.57
CA GLY A 124 -7.56 -9.74 -10.53
C GLY A 124 -6.62 -9.26 -11.66
N SER A 125 -6.49 -7.95 -11.87
CA SER A 125 -5.56 -7.33 -12.84
C SER A 125 -4.32 -6.71 -12.21
N LEU A 126 -4.17 -6.81 -10.89
CA LEU A 126 -3.10 -6.23 -10.10
C LEU A 126 -2.80 -7.15 -8.92
N TYR A 127 -1.56 -7.62 -8.80
CA TYR A 127 -1.17 -8.44 -7.66
C TYR A 127 -0.82 -7.58 -6.45
N SER A 128 -1.44 -7.90 -5.32
CA SER A 128 -1.14 -7.29 -4.03
C SER A 128 -1.33 -8.28 -2.87
N TYR A 129 -0.95 -7.89 -1.67
CA TYR A 129 -1.26 -8.69 -0.47
C TYR A 129 -2.77 -8.79 -0.18
N ASP A 130 -3.60 -7.97 -0.84
CA ASP A 130 -5.06 -8.07 -0.76
C ASP A 130 -5.59 -9.34 -1.42
N ASP A 131 -4.99 -9.80 -2.52
CA ASP A 131 -5.45 -10.96 -3.27
C ASP A 131 -5.53 -12.23 -2.41
N PRO A 132 -4.43 -12.74 -1.81
CA PRO A 132 -4.52 -13.89 -0.93
C PRO A 132 -5.31 -13.60 0.35
N SER A 133 -5.34 -12.35 0.84
CA SER A 133 -6.18 -11.96 1.96
C SER A 133 -7.66 -12.12 1.65
N PHE A 134 -8.12 -11.71 0.47
CA PHE A 134 -9.52 -11.85 0.04
C PHE A 134 -9.95 -13.31 -0.08
N VAL A 135 -9.05 -14.19 -0.53
CA VAL A 135 -9.30 -15.64 -0.53
C VAL A 135 -9.55 -16.15 0.88
N VAL A 136 -8.68 -15.78 1.83
CA VAL A 136 -8.77 -16.20 3.23
C VAL A 136 -10.05 -15.68 3.89
N TRP A 137 -10.41 -14.42 3.68
CA TRP A 137 -11.65 -13.83 4.18
C TRP A 137 -12.87 -14.58 3.64
N SER A 138 -12.93 -14.77 2.32
CA SER A 138 -14.05 -15.44 1.65
C SER A 138 -14.18 -16.88 2.12
N GLY A 139 -13.06 -17.59 2.31
CA GLY A 139 -13.02 -18.93 2.86
C GLY A 139 -13.51 -18.98 4.31
N ALA A 140 -13.07 -18.03 5.16
CA ALA A 140 -13.53 -17.94 6.55
C ALA A 140 -15.04 -17.65 6.63
N LEU A 141 -15.55 -16.72 5.80
CA LEU A 141 -16.97 -16.39 5.71
C LEU A 141 -17.79 -17.61 5.25
N TYR A 142 -17.30 -18.38 4.28
CA TYR A 142 -17.93 -19.63 3.86
C TYR A 142 -18.00 -20.67 5.00
N VAL A 143 -16.90 -20.85 5.74
CA VAL A 143 -16.86 -21.75 6.91
C VAL A 143 -17.87 -21.31 7.98
N ILE A 144 -17.99 -20.00 8.21
CA ILE A 144 -18.97 -19.45 9.16
C ILE A 144 -20.41 -19.71 8.69
N VAL A 145 -20.70 -19.57 7.39
CA VAL A 145 -22.02 -19.95 6.85
C VAL A 145 -22.36 -21.39 7.19
N ARG A 146 -21.41 -22.31 7.04
CA ARG A 146 -21.56 -23.74 7.39
C ARG A 146 -21.81 -23.95 8.88
N LEU A 147 -21.05 -23.26 9.73
CA LEU A 147 -21.23 -23.29 11.20
C LEU A 147 -22.62 -22.82 11.62
N LEU A 148 -23.11 -21.72 11.06
CA LEU A 148 -24.45 -21.18 11.35
C LEU A 148 -25.58 -22.11 10.88
N LYS A 149 -25.33 -22.94 9.86
CA LYS A 149 -26.26 -24.00 9.41
C LYS A 149 -26.27 -25.25 10.30
N GLY A 150 -25.42 -25.30 11.31
CA GLY A 150 -25.37 -26.44 12.24
C GLY A 150 -24.36 -27.52 11.85
N SER A 151 -23.37 -27.22 11.02
CA SER A 151 -22.24 -28.10 10.72
C SER A 151 -21.38 -28.39 11.96
N ASP A 152 -20.45 -29.35 11.86
CA ASP A 152 -19.54 -29.71 12.94
C ASP A 152 -18.78 -28.50 13.50
N GLN A 153 -18.83 -28.30 14.80
CA GLN A 153 -18.18 -27.21 15.52
C GLN A 153 -16.65 -27.21 15.36
N ARG A 154 -16.05 -28.33 14.98
CA ARG A 154 -14.62 -28.41 14.63
C ARG A 154 -14.24 -27.49 13.48
N LEU A 155 -15.19 -27.04 12.68
CA LEU A 155 -14.96 -26.03 11.65
C LEU A 155 -14.45 -24.69 12.19
N TRP A 156 -14.61 -24.40 13.50
CA TRP A 156 -13.94 -23.24 14.13
C TRP A 156 -12.42 -23.35 14.07
N VAL A 157 -11.86 -24.56 14.09
CA VAL A 157 -10.41 -24.78 13.89
C VAL A 157 -10.01 -24.36 12.47
N VAL A 158 -10.82 -24.73 11.47
CA VAL A 158 -10.57 -24.32 10.07
C VAL A 158 -10.67 -22.80 9.93
N ALA A 159 -11.68 -22.17 10.53
CA ALA A 159 -11.80 -20.72 10.56
C ALA A 159 -10.58 -20.07 11.25
N GLY A 160 -10.11 -20.65 12.36
CA GLY A 160 -8.90 -20.18 13.05
C GLY A 160 -7.64 -20.29 12.22
N ILE A 161 -7.44 -21.40 11.51
CA ILE A 161 -6.30 -21.57 10.57
C ILE A 161 -6.37 -20.52 9.45
N LEU A 162 -7.55 -20.34 8.84
CA LEU A 162 -7.72 -19.33 7.80
C LEU A 162 -7.43 -17.93 8.33
N LEU A 163 -7.97 -17.54 9.49
CA LEU A 163 -7.70 -16.23 10.09
C LEU A 163 -6.21 -16.06 10.45
N GLY A 164 -5.54 -17.12 10.95
CA GLY A 164 -4.10 -17.09 11.23
C GLY A 164 -3.26 -16.87 9.97
N ILE A 165 -3.56 -17.61 8.89
CA ILE A 165 -2.96 -17.37 7.57
C ILE A 165 -3.27 -15.94 7.10
N GLY A 166 -4.51 -15.50 7.28
CA GLY A 166 -4.94 -14.16 6.91
C GLY A 166 -4.16 -13.05 7.61
N MET A 167 -3.85 -13.20 8.89
CA MET A 167 -3.00 -12.27 9.63
C MET A 167 -1.57 -12.23 9.10
N LEU A 168 -1.11 -13.33 8.52
CA LEU A 168 0.17 -13.42 7.79
C LEU A 168 0.07 -12.99 6.32
N THR A 169 -1.13 -12.60 5.83
CA THR A 169 -1.30 -11.92 4.54
C THR A 169 -1.45 -10.42 4.73
N LYS A 170 -2.37 -10.00 5.60
CA LYS A 170 -2.68 -8.60 5.87
C LYS A 170 -3.34 -8.45 7.24
N LEU A 171 -2.85 -7.51 8.05
CA LEU A 171 -3.39 -7.29 9.41
C LEU A 171 -4.87 -6.84 9.44
N THR A 172 -5.42 -6.39 8.31
CA THR A 172 -6.86 -6.04 8.21
C THR A 172 -7.79 -7.21 8.54
N VAL A 173 -7.31 -8.45 8.49
CA VAL A 173 -8.04 -9.65 8.94
C VAL A 173 -8.45 -9.55 10.42
N LEU A 174 -7.76 -8.75 11.23
CA LEU A 174 -8.18 -8.43 12.60
C LEU A 174 -9.56 -7.77 12.65
N PHE A 175 -9.91 -6.95 11.66
CA PHE A 175 -11.25 -6.34 11.55
C PHE A 175 -12.31 -7.40 11.32
N LEU A 176 -12.02 -8.41 10.50
CA LEU A 176 -12.92 -9.56 10.33
C LEU A 176 -13.08 -10.34 11.66
N GLY A 177 -11.99 -10.61 12.37
CA GLY A 177 -12.03 -11.28 13.66
C GLY A 177 -12.90 -10.53 14.68
N LEU A 178 -12.73 -9.21 14.77
CA LEU A 178 -13.55 -8.35 15.62
C LEU A 178 -15.02 -8.36 15.18
N ALA A 179 -15.28 -8.22 13.87
CA ALA A 179 -16.64 -8.22 13.34
C ALA A 179 -17.33 -9.56 13.58
N VAL A 180 -16.64 -10.69 13.41
CA VAL A 180 -17.15 -12.03 13.74
C VAL A 180 -17.51 -12.11 15.23
N PHE A 181 -16.59 -11.69 16.10
CA PHE A 181 -16.82 -11.70 17.54
C PHE A 181 -18.05 -10.86 17.93
N LEU A 182 -18.10 -9.60 17.54
CA LEU A 182 -19.22 -8.72 17.90
C LEU A 182 -20.54 -9.17 17.27
N SER A 183 -20.53 -9.68 16.04
CA SER A 183 -21.76 -10.14 15.36
C SER A 183 -22.34 -11.39 16.01
N LEU A 184 -21.50 -12.31 16.50
CA LEU A 184 -21.97 -13.46 17.31
C LEU A 184 -22.59 -13.00 18.62
N TRP A 185 -22.13 -11.89 19.19
CA TRP A 185 -22.71 -11.32 20.42
C TRP A 185 -24.05 -10.65 20.16
N LEU A 186 -24.23 -10.04 18.98
CA LEU A 186 -25.47 -9.36 18.58
C LEU A 186 -26.60 -10.32 18.19
N ILE A 187 -26.28 -11.53 17.72
CA ILE A 187 -27.29 -12.55 17.50
C ILE A 187 -27.69 -13.19 18.82
N SER A 188 -28.95 -13.60 18.95
CA SER A 188 -29.57 -14.05 20.20
C SER A 188 -28.91 -15.30 20.83
N GLU A 189 -28.11 -16.03 20.07
CA GLU A 189 -27.49 -17.29 20.49
C GLU A 189 -26.10 -17.08 21.11
N ARG A 190 -26.03 -16.44 22.29
CA ARG A 190 -24.76 -16.27 23.05
C ARG A 190 -24.10 -17.60 23.47
N THR A 191 -24.72 -18.73 23.19
CA THR A 191 -24.19 -20.09 23.44
C THR A 191 -22.90 -20.39 22.68
N TRP A 192 -22.60 -19.66 21.59
CA TRP A 192 -21.37 -19.81 20.84
C TRP A 192 -20.11 -19.65 21.70
N TYR A 193 -20.06 -18.69 22.60
CA TYR A 193 -18.90 -18.42 23.47
C TYR A 193 -18.69 -19.47 24.57
N ARG A 194 -19.68 -20.32 24.83
CA ARG A 194 -19.57 -21.44 25.77
C ARG A 194 -18.95 -22.68 25.12
N ARG A 195 -18.73 -22.67 23.78
CA ARG A 195 -18.20 -23.80 23.03
C ARG A 195 -16.68 -23.71 22.95
N PRO A 196 -15.93 -24.79 23.31
CA PRO A 196 -14.47 -24.74 23.36
C PRO A 196 -13.82 -24.52 21.99
N TRP A 197 -14.47 -24.96 20.91
CA TRP A 197 -13.94 -24.92 19.55
C TRP A 197 -13.71 -23.50 19.02
N ILE A 198 -14.55 -22.53 19.42
CA ILE A 198 -14.35 -21.12 19.01
C ILE A 198 -13.06 -20.55 19.61
N TRP A 199 -12.80 -20.86 20.90
CA TRP A 199 -11.59 -20.40 21.57
C TRP A 199 -10.33 -21.11 21.08
N LEU A 200 -10.46 -22.42 20.73
CA LEU A 200 -9.37 -23.14 20.09
C LEU A 200 -9.04 -22.53 18.74
N GLY A 201 -10.04 -22.20 17.91
CA GLY A 201 -9.85 -21.50 16.64
C GLY A 201 -9.20 -20.13 16.82
N ALA A 202 -9.67 -19.34 17.79
CA ALA A 202 -9.07 -18.02 18.10
C ALA A 202 -7.60 -18.16 18.57
N GLY A 203 -7.30 -19.16 19.41
CA GLY A 203 -5.94 -19.46 19.84
C GLY A 203 -5.02 -19.84 18.68
N ILE A 204 -5.50 -20.68 17.75
CA ILE A 204 -4.75 -21.04 16.54
C ILE A 204 -4.47 -19.81 15.66
N ALA A 205 -5.47 -18.94 15.47
CA ALA A 205 -5.28 -17.71 14.72
C ALA A 205 -4.21 -16.80 15.35
N PHE A 206 -4.25 -16.64 16.68
CA PHE A 206 -3.28 -15.85 17.43
C PHE A 206 -1.87 -16.42 17.33
N ILE A 207 -1.71 -17.75 17.53
CA ILE A 207 -0.41 -18.43 17.43
C ILE A 207 0.16 -18.28 16.02
N GLY A 208 -0.70 -18.40 14.98
CA GLY A 208 -0.28 -18.22 13.59
C GLY A 208 0.31 -16.82 13.30
N ALA A 209 -0.23 -15.78 13.94
CA ALA A 209 0.26 -14.41 13.79
C ALA A 209 1.54 -14.12 14.60
N LEU A 210 1.82 -14.91 15.63
CA LEU A 210 2.86 -14.62 16.61
C LEU A 210 4.26 -14.37 16.03
N PRO A 211 4.76 -15.15 15.03
CA PRO A 211 6.09 -14.92 14.45
C PRO A 211 6.23 -13.50 13.87
N TYR A 212 5.22 -13.03 13.15
CA TYR A 212 5.23 -11.69 12.58
C TYR A 212 5.15 -10.60 13.66
N VAL A 213 4.31 -10.77 14.67
CA VAL A 213 4.20 -9.84 15.81
C VAL A 213 5.51 -9.73 16.58
N LEU A 214 6.20 -10.86 16.82
CA LEU A 214 7.50 -10.87 17.49
C LEU A 214 8.57 -10.14 16.66
N TRP A 215 8.59 -10.37 15.35
CA TRP A 215 9.48 -9.66 14.46
C TRP A 215 9.24 -8.14 14.50
N GLN A 216 7.98 -7.71 14.37
CA GLN A 216 7.60 -6.29 14.45
C GLN A 216 8.04 -5.65 15.77
N ARG A 217 7.86 -6.36 16.90
CA ARG A 217 8.34 -5.89 18.21
C ARG A 217 9.86 -5.71 18.23
N ALA A 218 10.60 -6.66 17.69
CA ALA A 218 12.07 -6.62 17.63
C ALA A 218 12.58 -5.46 16.74
N HIS A 219 11.80 -5.04 15.73
CA HIS A 219 12.16 -3.97 14.80
C HIS A 219 11.38 -2.65 15.03
N GLY A 220 10.98 -2.39 16.30
CA GLY A 220 10.39 -1.10 16.70
C GLY A 220 9.01 -0.82 16.14
N TRP A 221 8.22 -1.86 15.83
CA TRP A 221 6.86 -1.75 15.25
C TRP A 221 6.85 -1.00 13.90
N TYR A 222 7.79 -1.32 13.03
CA TYR A 222 8.01 -0.67 11.74
C TYR A 222 6.72 -0.48 10.94
N PHE A 223 5.91 -1.54 10.78
CA PHE A 223 4.65 -1.47 10.06
C PHE A 223 3.63 -0.52 10.72
N LEU A 224 3.55 -0.52 12.04
CA LEU A 224 2.62 0.37 12.76
C LEU A 224 3.02 1.85 12.58
N SER A 225 4.31 2.14 12.64
CA SER A 225 4.85 3.49 12.38
C SER A 225 4.53 3.94 10.95
N TYR A 226 4.70 3.06 9.96
CA TYR A 226 4.32 3.32 8.57
C TYR A 226 2.82 3.59 8.44
N ALA A 227 1.98 2.71 9.00
CA ALA A 227 0.52 2.81 8.90
C ALA A 227 -0.03 4.10 9.55
N THR A 228 0.52 4.53 10.70
CA THR A 228 0.10 5.77 11.36
C THR A 228 0.54 7.01 10.58
N THR A 229 1.71 6.98 9.96
CA THR A 229 2.20 8.07 9.09
C THR A 229 1.33 8.19 7.84
N TYR A 230 0.97 7.06 7.23
CA TYR A 230 0.10 7.02 6.05
C TYR A 230 -1.32 7.50 6.37
N ALA A 231 -1.92 7.04 7.46
CA ALA A 231 -3.24 7.48 7.90
C ALA A 231 -3.33 9.00 8.14
N GLY A 232 -2.26 9.62 8.64
CA GLY A 232 -2.18 11.06 8.84
C GLY A 232 -2.15 11.90 7.55
N ARG A 233 -1.83 11.29 6.40
CA ARG A 233 -1.82 11.97 5.09
C ARG A 233 -3.18 11.98 4.39
N THR A 234 -4.07 11.05 4.72
CA THR A 234 -5.38 10.86 4.08
C THR A 234 -6.50 11.58 4.85
N THR A 235 -6.49 12.94 4.85
CA THR A 235 -7.61 13.73 5.41
C THR A 235 -8.67 13.99 4.35
N HIS A 236 -9.90 13.55 4.57
CA HIS A 236 -11.06 13.77 3.69
C HIS A 236 -11.81 15.05 4.09
N GLU A 237 -12.24 15.84 3.11
CA GLU A 237 -13.07 17.04 3.34
C GLU A 237 -14.48 16.69 3.80
N SER A 238 -15.04 15.56 3.33
CA SER A 238 -16.36 15.02 3.70
C SER A 238 -16.28 13.54 4.00
N PRO A 239 -15.70 13.12 5.12
CA PRO A 239 -15.32 11.73 5.37
C PRO A 239 -16.50 10.73 5.29
N VAL A 240 -17.70 11.13 5.67
CA VAL A 240 -18.88 10.24 5.64
C VAL A 240 -19.34 9.97 4.20
N LEU A 241 -19.51 11.02 3.40
CA LEU A 241 -19.96 10.89 2.01
C LEU A 241 -18.92 10.17 1.16
N ASP A 242 -17.66 10.52 1.32
CA ASP A 242 -16.55 9.88 0.60
C ASP A 242 -16.47 8.39 0.96
N PHE A 243 -16.59 8.05 2.24
CA PHE A 243 -16.59 6.66 2.67
C PHE A 243 -17.76 5.87 2.07
N LEU A 244 -18.99 6.42 2.11
CA LEU A 244 -20.18 5.77 1.54
C LEU A 244 -20.07 5.65 0.02
N TRP A 245 -19.59 6.67 -0.68
CA TRP A 245 -19.42 6.66 -2.12
C TRP A 245 -18.37 5.64 -2.56
N ASN A 246 -17.30 5.52 -1.78
CA ASN A 246 -16.26 4.51 -1.98
C ASN A 246 -16.73 3.07 -1.70
N GLN A 247 -17.87 2.86 -1.05
CA GLN A 247 -18.51 1.54 -1.00
C GLN A 247 -19.25 1.18 -2.30
N VAL A 248 -19.61 2.16 -3.11
CA VAL A 248 -20.45 1.97 -4.30
C VAL A 248 -19.60 1.88 -5.57
N LEU A 249 -18.78 2.90 -5.84
CA LEU A 249 -18.04 3.02 -7.10
C LEU A 249 -17.11 1.85 -7.39
N PRO A 250 -16.20 1.47 -6.47
CA PRO A 250 -15.26 0.38 -6.74
C PRO A 250 -15.94 -0.99 -6.82
N ASN A 251 -17.12 -1.14 -6.21
CA ASN A 251 -17.92 -2.37 -6.29
C ASN A 251 -18.80 -2.47 -7.54
N ASN A 252 -18.70 -1.51 -8.46
CA ASN A 252 -19.58 -1.36 -9.60
C ASN A 252 -20.98 -0.85 -9.21
N ILE A 253 -21.33 0.33 -9.67
CA ILE A 253 -22.61 0.99 -9.35
C ILE A 253 -23.84 0.13 -9.74
N ALA A 254 -23.73 -0.67 -10.82
CA ALA A 254 -24.80 -1.58 -11.25
C ALA A 254 -25.05 -2.71 -10.24
N LEU A 255 -24.08 -2.99 -9.36
CA LEU A 255 -24.20 -4.01 -8.31
C LEU A 255 -24.91 -3.49 -7.05
N LEU A 256 -25.03 -2.17 -6.90
CA LEU A 256 -25.62 -1.52 -5.72
C LEU A 256 -26.99 -2.11 -5.33
N PRO A 257 -27.99 -2.21 -6.23
CA PRO A 257 -29.30 -2.75 -5.86
C PRO A 257 -29.23 -4.21 -5.41
N VAL A 258 -28.29 -5.00 -5.95
CA VAL A 258 -28.14 -6.42 -5.62
C VAL A 258 -27.62 -6.61 -4.20
N TRP A 259 -26.49 -5.97 -3.87
CA TRP A 259 -25.93 -6.13 -2.53
C TRP A 259 -26.74 -5.43 -1.44
N LEU A 260 -27.44 -4.30 -1.76
CA LEU A 260 -28.39 -3.70 -0.81
C LEU A 260 -29.59 -4.61 -0.54
N ALA A 261 -30.15 -5.25 -1.60
CA ALA A 261 -31.20 -6.24 -1.40
C ALA A 261 -30.71 -7.43 -0.56
N GLY A 262 -29.49 -7.90 -0.82
CA GLY A 262 -28.85 -8.94 0.01
C GLY A 262 -28.68 -8.52 1.46
N LEU A 263 -28.20 -7.32 1.73
CA LEU A 263 -28.06 -6.77 3.07
C LEU A 263 -29.43 -6.66 3.76
N ALA A 264 -30.45 -6.11 3.07
CA ALA A 264 -31.80 -6.01 3.60
C ALA A 264 -32.39 -7.38 3.93
N LEU A 265 -32.19 -8.37 3.06
CA LEU A 265 -32.61 -9.75 3.29
C LEU A 265 -31.96 -10.33 4.55
N LEU A 266 -30.64 -10.14 4.71
CA LEU A 266 -29.88 -10.64 5.86
C LEU A 266 -30.30 -9.95 7.18
N LEU A 267 -30.60 -8.64 7.16
CA LEU A 267 -30.96 -7.91 8.38
C LEU A 267 -32.42 -8.11 8.79
N PHE A 268 -33.34 -8.09 7.84
CA PHE A 268 -34.78 -7.90 8.14
C PHE A 268 -35.65 -9.13 7.87
N ASN A 269 -35.21 -10.08 7.03
CA ASN A 269 -36.05 -11.26 6.74
C ASN A 269 -36.02 -12.27 7.90
N ARG A 270 -37.20 -12.68 8.36
CA ARG A 270 -37.35 -13.62 9.49
C ARG A 270 -36.87 -15.04 9.16
N GLU A 271 -37.08 -15.48 7.93
CA GLU A 271 -36.63 -16.81 7.49
C GLU A 271 -35.11 -16.92 7.42
N TRP A 272 -34.43 -15.79 7.26
CA TRP A 272 -32.97 -15.67 7.20
C TRP A 272 -32.35 -15.26 8.57
N SER A 273 -33.11 -15.32 9.64
CA SER A 273 -32.67 -14.88 10.98
C SER A 273 -31.33 -15.46 11.42
N ARG A 274 -31.02 -16.73 11.09
CA ARG A 274 -29.72 -17.36 11.34
C ARG A 274 -28.55 -16.70 10.62
N PHE A 275 -28.79 -16.09 9.44
CA PHE A 275 -27.79 -15.42 8.64
C PHE A 275 -27.71 -13.90 8.90
N ARG A 276 -28.55 -13.37 9.81
CA ARG A 276 -28.51 -11.98 10.25
C ARG A 276 -27.14 -11.57 10.76
N PHE A 277 -26.37 -12.54 11.23
CA PHE A 277 -24.96 -12.42 11.56
C PHE A 277 -24.16 -11.64 10.50
N PHE A 278 -24.33 -11.96 9.21
CA PHE A 278 -23.57 -11.31 8.14
C PHE A 278 -23.99 -9.85 7.90
N GLY A 279 -25.26 -9.53 8.11
CA GLY A 279 -25.73 -8.14 8.12
C GLY A 279 -25.05 -7.33 9.23
N TYR A 280 -25.00 -7.87 10.44
CA TYR A 280 -24.28 -7.24 11.55
C TYR A 280 -22.77 -7.17 11.30
N CYS A 281 -22.19 -8.22 10.74
CA CYS A 281 -20.75 -8.25 10.38
C CYS A 281 -20.40 -7.10 9.41
N TYR A 282 -21.25 -6.87 8.39
CA TYR A 282 -21.10 -5.73 7.48
C TYR A 282 -21.15 -4.39 8.22
N LEU A 283 -22.16 -4.18 9.09
CA LEU A 283 -22.31 -2.93 9.83
C LEU A 283 -21.16 -2.68 10.81
N VAL A 284 -20.68 -3.73 11.48
CA VAL A 284 -19.52 -3.63 12.39
C VAL A 284 -18.26 -3.30 11.62
N LEU A 285 -18.02 -3.94 10.46
CA LEU A 285 -16.88 -3.64 9.59
C LEU A 285 -16.92 -2.19 9.11
N CYS A 286 -18.07 -1.73 8.57
CA CYS A 286 -18.26 -0.35 8.16
C CYS A 286 -17.94 0.63 9.28
N GLY A 287 -18.54 0.44 10.46
CA GLY A 287 -18.32 1.29 11.62
C GLY A 287 -16.86 1.31 12.09
N THR A 288 -16.22 0.13 12.18
CA THR A 288 -14.83 0.01 12.63
C THR A 288 -13.87 0.69 11.65
N ILE A 289 -14.00 0.40 10.35
CA ILE A 289 -13.11 0.94 9.31
C ILE A 289 -13.31 2.45 9.20
N PHE A 290 -14.55 2.95 9.24
CA PHE A 290 -14.85 4.38 9.24
C PHE A 290 -14.22 5.10 10.44
N CYS A 291 -14.44 4.58 11.65
CA CYS A 291 -13.91 5.20 12.88
C CYS A 291 -12.38 5.23 12.95
N LEU A 292 -11.72 4.26 12.32
CA LEU A 292 -10.25 4.17 12.27
C LEU A 292 -9.63 4.88 11.06
N GLY A 293 -10.43 5.55 10.20
CA GLY A 293 -9.94 6.19 8.99
C GLY A 293 -9.34 5.21 7.97
N GLY A 294 -9.80 3.94 8.01
CA GLY A 294 -9.29 2.88 7.13
C GLY A 294 -9.82 3.00 5.70
N GLN A 295 -9.08 2.40 4.77
CA GLN A 295 -9.45 2.40 3.36
C GLN A 295 -10.68 1.52 3.10
N PHE A 296 -11.54 1.95 2.18
CA PHE A 296 -12.80 1.29 1.86
C PHE A 296 -12.63 -0.19 1.43
N TYR A 297 -11.54 -0.52 0.75
CA TYR A 297 -11.30 -1.85 0.22
C TYR A 297 -10.93 -2.89 1.28
N PHE A 298 -10.64 -2.48 2.52
CA PHE A 298 -10.34 -3.41 3.61
C PHE A 298 -11.47 -4.38 3.93
N MET A 299 -12.71 -4.06 3.56
CA MET A 299 -13.86 -4.93 3.79
C MET A 299 -14.45 -5.56 2.51
N MET A 300 -13.81 -5.38 1.36
CA MET A 300 -14.37 -5.86 0.08
C MET A 300 -14.83 -7.33 0.08
N PRO A 301 -14.16 -8.30 0.72
CA PRO A 301 -14.62 -9.69 0.67
C PRO A 301 -16.01 -9.94 1.26
N ILE A 302 -16.52 -9.08 2.16
CA ILE A 302 -17.87 -9.24 2.71
C ILE A 302 -18.96 -9.08 1.63
N TYR A 303 -18.66 -8.32 0.56
CA TYR A 303 -19.61 -8.14 -0.53
C TYR A 303 -19.92 -9.44 -1.27
N ALA A 304 -19.01 -10.43 -1.27
CA ALA A 304 -19.32 -11.74 -1.83
C ALA A 304 -20.53 -12.40 -1.13
N VAL A 305 -20.68 -12.18 0.19
CA VAL A 305 -21.82 -12.68 0.96
C VAL A 305 -23.09 -11.90 0.62
N LEU A 306 -23.01 -10.57 0.54
CA LEU A 306 -24.16 -9.70 0.23
C LEU A 306 -24.68 -9.96 -1.18
N VAL A 307 -23.75 -10.09 -2.14
CA VAL A 307 -24.06 -10.41 -3.53
C VAL A 307 -24.70 -11.81 -3.66
N ALA A 308 -24.15 -12.80 -2.96
CA ALA A 308 -24.72 -14.14 -2.93
C ALA A 308 -26.17 -14.13 -2.38
N ALA A 309 -26.42 -13.40 -1.28
CA ALA A 309 -27.77 -13.25 -0.74
C ALA A 309 -28.72 -12.54 -1.72
N GLY A 310 -28.27 -11.47 -2.38
CA GLY A 310 -29.04 -10.76 -3.39
C GLY A 310 -29.36 -11.61 -4.63
N ALA A 311 -28.39 -12.40 -5.10
CA ALA A 311 -28.60 -13.32 -6.23
C ALA A 311 -29.63 -14.41 -5.89
N VAL A 312 -29.58 -14.94 -4.65
CA VAL A 312 -30.58 -15.92 -4.18
C VAL A 312 -31.97 -15.27 -4.09
N TRP A 313 -32.05 -14.03 -3.58
CA TRP A 313 -33.31 -13.29 -3.57
C TRP A 313 -33.89 -13.07 -4.98
N ILE A 314 -33.08 -12.72 -5.97
CA ILE A 314 -33.51 -12.56 -7.37
C ILE A 314 -34.04 -13.90 -7.91
N GLU A 315 -33.37 -15.01 -7.66
CA GLU A 315 -33.84 -16.33 -8.10
C GLU A 315 -35.19 -16.69 -7.47
N GLN A 316 -35.36 -16.47 -6.16
CA GLN A 316 -36.61 -16.72 -5.43
C GLN A 316 -37.75 -15.82 -5.96
N TRP A 317 -37.45 -14.54 -6.21
CA TRP A 317 -38.38 -13.58 -6.74
C TRP A 317 -38.90 -14.01 -8.13
N PHE A 318 -38.01 -14.53 -9.01
CA PHE A 318 -38.43 -15.12 -10.28
C PHE A 318 -39.27 -16.40 -10.10
N ALA A 319 -38.91 -17.24 -9.11
CA ALA A 319 -39.66 -18.47 -8.87
C ALA A 319 -41.09 -18.18 -8.41
N MET A 320 -41.30 -17.19 -7.53
CA MET A 320 -42.63 -16.81 -7.06
C MET A 320 -43.54 -16.22 -8.16
N ARG A 321 -42.94 -15.59 -9.19
CA ARG A 321 -43.69 -14.93 -10.28
C ARG A 321 -43.74 -15.73 -11.57
N SER A 322 -43.10 -16.88 -11.65
CA SER A 322 -43.11 -17.74 -12.84
C SER A 322 -44.28 -18.72 -12.78
N ASN A 323 -45.07 -18.78 -13.87
CA ASN A 323 -45.98 -19.90 -14.06
C ASN A 323 -45.14 -21.18 -14.27
N PRO A 324 -45.40 -22.29 -13.54
CA PRO A 324 -44.68 -23.54 -13.73
C PRO A 324 -44.66 -24.04 -15.16
N GLU A 325 -45.76 -23.81 -15.92
CA GLU A 325 -45.90 -24.25 -17.30
C GLU A 325 -45.18 -23.34 -18.33
N ARG A 326 -44.85 -22.09 -17.97
CA ARG A 326 -44.15 -21.16 -18.85
C ARG A 326 -43.04 -20.45 -18.06
N PRO A 327 -41.86 -21.06 -17.90
CA PRO A 327 -40.75 -20.43 -17.23
C PRO A 327 -40.38 -19.13 -17.97
N ARG A 328 -40.30 -18.00 -17.23
CA ARG A 328 -39.89 -16.70 -17.79
C ARG A 328 -38.40 -16.73 -18.07
N LEU A 329 -37.98 -17.28 -19.22
CA LEU A 329 -36.57 -17.37 -19.63
C LEU A 329 -35.99 -15.97 -19.90
N VAL A 330 -36.77 -15.11 -20.57
CA VAL A 330 -36.33 -13.77 -21.00
C VAL A 330 -35.83 -12.93 -19.81
N PRO A 331 -36.61 -12.69 -18.72
CA PRO A 331 -36.08 -11.91 -17.58
C PRO A 331 -34.87 -12.52 -16.91
N ARG A 332 -34.74 -13.85 -16.87
CA ARG A 332 -33.58 -14.52 -16.30
C ARG A 332 -32.31 -14.31 -17.10
N ILE A 333 -32.39 -14.15 -18.41
CA ILE A 333 -31.25 -13.81 -19.27
C ILE A 333 -30.98 -12.30 -19.22
N CYS A 334 -32.04 -11.48 -19.19
CA CYS A 334 -31.90 -10.02 -19.18
C CYS A 334 -31.14 -9.49 -17.98
N VAL A 335 -31.30 -10.07 -16.78
CA VAL A 335 -30.60 -9.57 -15.55
C VAL A 335 -29.08 -9.67 -15.66
N PRO A 336 -28.45 -10.83 -15.91
CA PRO A 336 -27.01 -10.90 -16.07
C PRO A 336 -26.50 -10.12 -17.29
N VAL A 337 -27.22 -10.13 -18.41
CA VAL A 337 -26.84 -9.38 -19.60
C VAL A 337 -26.88 -7.88 -19.37
N ALA A 338 -27.95 -7.35 -18.75
CA ALA A 338 -28.05 -5.94 -18.41
C ALA A 338 -26.92 -5.53 -17.45
N TYR A 339 -26.63 -6.36 -16.44
CA TYR A 339 -25.53 -6.09 -15.53
C TYR A 339 -24.17 -6.01 -16.24
N VAL A 340 -23.87 -6.98 -17.11
CA VAL A 340 -22.62 -6.97 -17.91
C VAL A 340 -22.56 -5.71 -18.78
N LEU A 341 -23.62 -5.40 -19.53
CA LEU A 341 -23.67 -4.22 -20.39
C LEU A 341 -23.49 -2.91 -19.60
N MET A 342 -24.12 -2.81 -18.42
CA MET A 342 -23.95 -1.64 -17.53
C MET A 342 -22.54 -1.56 -16.92
N SER A 343 -21.83 -2.68 -16.84
CA SER A 343 -20.46 -2.73 -16.31
C SER A 343 -19.39 -2.35 -17.35
N LEU A 344 -19.66 -2.55 -18.65
CA LEU A 344 -18.67 -2.30 -19.72
C LEU A 344 -18.10 -0.88 -19.71
N PRO A 345 -18.89 0.19 -19.54
CA PRO A 345 -18.35 1.56 -19.48
C PRO A 345 -17.40 1.80 -18.30
N ALA A 346 -17.52 1.04 -17.21
CA ALA A 346 -16.64 1.18 -16.06
C ALA A 346 -15.30 0.42 -16.22
N LEU A 347 -15.24 -0.60 -17.08
CA LEU A 347 -14.06 -1.45 -17.22
C LEU A 347 -12.77 -0.67 -17.54
N PRO A 348 -12.74 0.31 -18.46
CA PRO A 348 -11.51 1.03 -18.78
C PRO A 348 -10.89 1.79 -17.60
N PHE A 349 -11.69 2.10 -16.56
CA PHE A 349 -11.17 2.74 -15.35
C PHE A 349 -10.41 1.78 -14.42
N PHE A 350 -10.65 0.48 -14.56
CA PHE A 350 -10.16 -0.49 -13.59
C PHE A 350 -9.21 -1.52 -14.20
N VAL A 351 -9.37 -1.81 -15.49
CA VAL A 351 -8.63 -2.85 -16.21
C VAL A 351 -8.06 -2.30 -17.51
N PRO A 352 -6.87 -2.71 -17.94
CA PRO A 352 -6.25 -2.24 -19.18
C PRO A 352 -6.92 -2.85 -20.42
N VAL A 353 -8.18 -2.46 -20.71
CA VAL A 353 -8.95 -2.93 -21.88
C VAL A 353 -8.75 -2.06 -23.12
N LEU A 354 -8.21 -0.84 -22.99
CA LEU A 354 -7.97 0.10 -24.08
C LEU A 354 -6.46 0.36 -24.21
N PRO A 355 -5.96 0.68 -25.43
CA PRO A 355 -4.65 1.32 -25.55
C PRO A 355 -4.58 2.63 -24.78
N VAL A 356 -3.41 2.99 -24.25
CA VAL A 356 -3.25 4.14 -23.32
C VAL A 356 -3.78 5.45 -23.90
N ASP A 357 -3.51 5.74 -25.19
CA ASP A 357 -3.98 6.97 -25.85
C ASP A 357 -5.51 7.06 -25.92
N LEU A 358 -6.17 5.90 -26.12
CA LEU A 358 -7.63 5.81 -26.10
C LEU A 358 -8.17 5.94 -24.68
N LEU A 359 -7.47 5.38 -23.68
CA LEU A 359 -7.84 5.52 -22.28
C LEU A 359 -7.80 6.99 -21.85
N VAL A 360 -6.72 7.73 -22.16
CA VAL A 360 -6.62 9.18 -21.88
C VAL A 360 -7.78 9.95 -22.51
N ARG A 361 -8.12 9.65 -23.80
CA ARG A 361 -9.26 10.28 -24.49
C ARG A 361 -10.61 9.90 -23.87
N TYR A 362 -10.73 8.68 -23.36
CA TYR A 362 -11.95 8.19 -22.72
C TYR A 362 -12.18 8.82 -21.35
N VAL A 363 -11.14 8.98 -20.56
CA VAL A 363 -11.20 9.48 -19.17
C VAL A 363 -11.37 11.01 -19.14
N LYS A 364 -10.73 11.73 -20.06
CA LYS A 364 -10.68 13.21 -20.08
C LYS A 364 -12.06 13.89 -20.07
N PRO A 365 -13.06 13.54 -20.92
CA PRO A 365 -14.36 14.21 -20.95
C PRO A 365 -15.24 13.88 -19.72
N LEU A 366 -14.92 12.82 -18.98
CA LEU A 366 -15.67 12.41 -17.78
C LEU A 366 -15.23 13.17 -16.51
N GLY A 367 -14.28 14.09 -16.65
CA GLY A 367 -13.80 14.91 -15.53
C GLY A 367 -13.08 14.13 -14.42
N VAL A 368 -12.80 12.85 -14.67
CA VAL A 368 -12.15 11.98 -13.69
C VAL A 368 -10.74 12.46 -13.36
N ASN A 369 -10.10 13.18 -14.28
CA ASN A 369 -8.81 13.85 -14.05
C ASN A 369 -8.88 14.97 -12.99
N ALA A 370 -10.05 15.59 -12.80
CA ALA A 370 -10.23 16.63 -11.77
C ALA A 370 -10.45 16.04 -10.36
N GLY A 371 -10.71 14.73 -10.26
CA GLY A 371 -11.04 14.02 -9.01
C GLY A 371 -10.02 12.99 -8.56
N VAL A 372 -9.13 12.53 -9.45
CA VAL A 372 -8.07 11.57 -9.08
C VAL A 372 -6.85 12.35 -8.64
N LYS A 373 -6.88 12.79 -7.40
CA LYS A 373 -5.68 13.24 -6.71
C LYS A 373 -4.83 12.00 -6.45
N THR A 374 -3.57 12.04 -6.85
CA THR A 374 -2.58 11.05 -6.41
C THR A 374 -2.46 11.10 -4.89
N GLU A 375 -1.81 10.13 -4.27
CA GLU A 375 -1.52 10.13 -2.83
C GLU A 375 -0.92 11.47 -2.37
N ASP A 376 -0.09 12.10 -3.21
CA ASP A 376 0.51 13.42 -2.99
C ASP A 376 -0.32 14.60 -3.53
N ARG A 377 -1.62 14.37 -3.86
CA ARG A 377 -2.58 15.37 -4.36
C ARG A 377 -2.20 16.05 -5.68
N GLN A 378 -1.33 15.45 -6.47
CA GLN A 378 -1.02 15.94 -7.81
C GLN A 378 -2.08 15.45 -8.83
N ILE A 379 -2.29 16.23 -9.87
CA ILE A 379 -3.23 15.88 -10.95
C ILE A 379 -2.46 15.12 -12.02
N ALA A 380 -2.81 13.83 -12.20
CA ALA A 380 -2.28 13.00 -13.28
C ALA A 380 -3.25 12.94 -14.48
N GLU A 381 -2.75 12.60 -15.66
CA GLU A 381 -3.60 12.36 -16.84
C GLU A 381 -4.41 11.07 -16.75
N LEU A 382 -3.92 10.10 -15.99
CA LEU A 382 -4.51 8.78 -15.77
C LEU A 382 -4.87 8.59 -14.29
N PRO A 383 -5.84 7.71 -13.97
CA PRO A 383 -6.03 7.22 -12.61
C PRO A 383 -4.74 6.64 -12.06
N GLN A 384 -4.45 6.88 -10.77
CA GLN A 384 -3.18 6.50 -10.14
C GLN A 384 -2.79 5.03 -10.41
N HIS A 385 -3.69 4.08 -10.17
CA HIS A 385 -3.43 2.64 -10.37
C HIS A 385 -3.15 2.25 -11.85
N MET A 386 -3.45 3.14 -12.80
CA MET A 386 -3.03 3.00 -14.20
C MET A 386 -1.69 3.68 -14.44
N ALA A 387 -1.50 4.92 -13.95
CA ALA A 387 -0.25 5.67 -14.09
C ALA A 387 0.93 4.94 -13.45
N ASP A 388 0.70 4.27 -12.32
CA ASP A 388 1.68 3.43 -11.60
C ASP A 388 2.19 2.20 -12.40
N ARG A 389 1.74 2.01 -13.64
CA ARG A 389 2.20 0.93 -14.54
C ARG A 389 3.18 1.42 -15.62
N PHE A 390 3.39 2.74 -15.74
CA PHE A 390 4.15 3.31 -16.85
C PHE A 390 5.50 3.88 -16.41
N GLY A 391 6.48 3.78 -17.31
CA GLY A 391 7.77 4.45 -17.19
C GLY A 391 8.85 3.66 -16.44
N TRP A 392 8.54 2.53 -15.84
CA TRP A 392 9.47 1.80 -14.98
C TRP A 392 10.63 1.16 -15.74
N GLU A 393 10.37 0.58 -16.92
CA GLU A 393 11.43 0.01 -17.78
C GLU A 393 12.32 1.11 -18.35
N GLU A 394 11.71 2.22 -18.81
CA GLU A 394 12.42 3.38 -19.36
C GLU A 394 13.28 4.05 -18.29
N MET A 395 12.78 4.13 -17.05
CA MET A 395 13.55 4.62 -15.91
C MET A 395 14.76 3.73 -15.63
N ALA A 396 14.55 2.41 -15.57
CA ALA A 396 15.63 1.45 -15.36
C ALA A 396 16.68 1.53 -16.47
N ARG A 397 16.26 1.69 -17.73
CA ARG A 397 17.13 1.88 -18.89
C ARG A 397 17.97 3.15 -18.77
N SER A 398 17.34 4.27 -18.38
CA SER A 398 18.03 5.56 -18.19
C SER A 398 19.07 5.48 -17.07
N VAL A 399 18.73 4.81 -15.96
CA VAL A 399 19.67 4.58 -14.85
C VAL A 399 20.84 3.69 -15.30
N ALA A 400 20.55 2.63 -16.08
CA ALA A 400 21.57 1.71 -16.60
C ALA A 400 22.58 2.40 -17.54
N GLU A 401 22.13 3.35 -18.34
CA GLU A 401 23.00 4.14 -19.21
C GLU A 401 24.00 4.97 -18.37
N VAL A 402 23.51 5.67 -17.36
CA VAL A 402 24.35 6.44 -16.44
C VAL A 402 25.27 5.52 -15.64
N TYR A 403 24.76 4.36 -15.18
CA TYR A 403 25.56 3.37 -14.45
C TYR A 403 26.74 2.86 -15.29
N ARG A 404 26.51 2.45 -16.53
CA ARG A 404 27.57 1.95 -17.42
C ARG A 404 28.65 3.02 -17.70
N GLN A 405 28.24 4.27 -17.93
CA GLN A 405 29.17 5.39 -18.11
C GLN A 405 29.99 5.64 -16.85
N SER A 406 29.34 5.67 -15.66
CA SER A 406 30.00 5.92 -14.40
C SER A 406 30.96 4.77 -14.02
N GLN A 407 30.55 3.51 -14.23
CA GLN A 407 31.40 2.33 -13.96
C GLN A 407 32.62 2.28 -14.86
N SER A 408 32.51 2.70 -16.14
CA SER A 408 33.66 2.72 -17.08
C SER A 408 34.74 3.75 -16.72
N THR A 409 34.38 4.77 -15.95
CA THR A 409 35.29 5.83 -15.49
C THR A 409 35.72 5.69 -14.04
N SER A 410 35.08 4.82 -13.27
CA SER A 410 35.37 4.58 -11.86
C SER A 410 36.35 3.42 -11.70
N HIS A 411 37.29 3.55 -10.77
CA HIS A 411 38.16 2.45 -10.32
C HIS A 411 37.45 1.52 -9.34
N ASP A 412 36.41 2.04 -8.63
CA ASP A 412 35.62 1.30 -7.66
C ASP A 412 34.32 0.76 -8.24
N THR A 413 33.78 -0.26 -7.61
CA THR A 413 32.45 -0.78 -7.97
C THR A 413 31.38 0.26 -7.61
N VAL A 414 30.68 0.77 -8.62
CA VAL A 414 29.58 1.72 -8.46
C VAL A 414 28.31 0.96 -8.02
N GLY A 415 27.62 1.48 -7.02
CA GLY A 415 26.31 0.99 -6.59
C GLY A 415 25.17 1.75 -7.27
N ILE A 416 23.94 1.28 -7.03
CA ILE A 416 22.72 2.00 -7.40
C ILE A 416 21.88 2.26 -6.14
N VAL A 417 21.46 3.51 -5.94
CA VAL A 417 20.60 3.91 -4.81
C VAL A 417 19.33 4.58 -5.34
N ALA A 418 18.18 4.08 -4.87
CA ALA A 418 16.86 4.62 -5.19
C ALA A 418 16.25 5.35 -3.99
N GLY A 419 15.48 6.40 -4.26
CA GLY A 419 14.87 7.25 -3.24
C GLY A 419 13.73 6.58 -2.49
N ASN A 420 12.97 5.72 -3.18
CA ASN A 420 11.84 5.01 -2.63
C ASN A 420 11.84 3.52 -3.04
N TRP A 421 10.97 2.75 -2.40
CA TRP A 421 10.84 1.31 -2.67
C TRP A 421 10.30 1.00 -4.08
N GLY A 422 9.48 1.90 -4.69
CA GLY A 422 8.94 1.71 -6.05
C GLY A 422 10.04 1.75 -7.10
N GLU A 423 10.89 2.79 -7.08
CA GLU A 423 12.05 2.93 -7.94
C GLU A 423 13.04 1.77 -7.75
N ALA A 424 13.34 1.42 -6.48
CA ALA A 424 14.21 0.28 -6.18
C ALA A 424 13.65 -1.02 -6.76
N SER A 425 12.34 -1.23 -6.68
CA SER A 425 11.66 -2.41 -7.21
C SER A 425 11.75 -2.51 -8.74
N ALA A 426 11.58 -1.38 -9.43
CA ALA A 426 11.75 -1.34 -10.88
C ALA A 426 13.19 -1.67 -11.28
N LEU A 427 14.18 -1.06 -10.62
CA LEU A 427 15.59 -1.37 -10.86
C LEU A 427 15.93 -2.83 -10.56
N HIS A 428 15.33 -3.43 -9.51
CA HIS A 428 15.46 -4.85 -9.19
C HIS A 428 14.91 -5.74 -10.30
N VAL A 429 13.69 -5.49 -10.75
CA VAL A 429 13.00 -6.31 -11.77
C VAL A 429 13.75 -6.28 -13.10
N TYR A 430 14.21 -5.10 -13.50
CA TYR A 430 14.87 -4.90 -14.81
C TYR A 430 16.40 -5.03 -14.77
N ARG A 431 17.02 -5.29 -13.58
CA ARG A 431 18.48 -5.36 -13.45
C ARG A 431 19.17 -6.36 -14.40
N GLY A 432 18.55 -7.53 -14.57
CA GLY A 432 19.10 -8.57 -15.44
C GLY A 432 19.04 -8.21 -16.94
N ALA A 433 18.00 -7.46 -17.35
CA ALA A 433 17.86 -7.00 -18.73
C ALA A 433 18.87 -5.90 -19.10
N PHE A 434 19.33 -5.12 -18.13
CA PHE A 434 20.22 -3.99 -18.35
C PHE A 434 21.63 -4.14 -17.74
N ASP A 435 21.95 -5.30 -17.20
CA ASP A 435 23.24 -5.62 -16.56
C ASP A 435 23.60 -4.63 -15.45
N MET A 436 22.69 -4.48 -14.50
CA MET A 436 22.82 -3.60 -13.34
C MET A 436 23.04 -4.41 -12.06
N PRO A 437 23.76 -3.86 -11.07
CA PRO A 437 23.80 -4.44 -9.72
C PRO A 437 22.45 -4.35 -9.03
N GLU A 438 22.27 -5.14 -7.98
CA GLU A 438 21.13 -5.04 -7.09
C GLU A 438 21.04 -3.64 -6.46
N PRO A 439 19.92 -2.92 -6.61
CA PRO A 439 19.78 -1.59 -6.03
C PRO A 439 19.65 -1.66 -4.52
N ILE A 440 19.95 -0.53 -3.86
CA ILE A 440 19.64 -0.31 -2.44
C ILE A 440 18.70 0.88 -2.29
N SER A 441 17.90 0.86 -1.23
CA SER A 441 17.09 2.01 -0.82
C SER A 441 16.97 2.07 0.70
N GLY A 442 16.82 3.25 1.23
CA GLY A 442 16.49 3.49 2.65
C GLY A 442 15.04 3.15 2.98
N ASP A 443 14.24 2.58 2.07
CA ASP A 443 12.81 2.40 2.23
C ASP A 443 12.37 0.94 2.07
N GLY A 444 11.30 0.58 2.79
CA GLY A 444 10.66 -0.73 2.73
C GLY A 444 11.61 -1.90 2.98
N TRP A 445 11.37 -2.98 2.29
CA TRP A 445 12.17 -4.20 2.32
C TRP A 445 13.63 -3.96 1.94
N PHE A 446 13.91 -3.06 0.98
CA PHE A 446 15.25 -2.76 0.49
C PHE A 446 16.18 -2.21 1.58
N TYR A 447 15.63 -1.49 2.57
CA TYR A 447 16.41 -1.02 3.73
C TYR A 447 16.96 -2.20 4.55
N PHE A 448 16.11 -3.15 4.89
CA PHE A 448 16.51 -4.32 5.69
C PHE A 448 17.45 -5.25 4.90
N ASP A 449 17.16 -5.44 3.61
CA ASP A 449 17.97 -6.24 2.72
C ASP A 449 19.38 -5.64 2.51
N ALA A 450 19.49 -4.34 2.30
CA ALA A 450 20.77 -3.64 2.17
C ALA A 450 21.63 -3.77 3.45
N LEU A 451 21.01 -3.66 4.63
CA LEU A 451 21.70 -3.87 5.92
C LEU A 451 22.17 -5.32 6.08
N GLN A 452 21.34 -6.30 5.74
CA GLN A 452 21.66 -7.71 5.86
C GLN A 452 22.80 -8.11 4.92
N ARG A 453 22.78 -7.64 3.66
CA ARG A 453 23.81 -7.91 2.67
C ARG A 453 25.08 -7.08 2.88
N GLN A 454 25.06 -6.08 3.76
CA GLN A 454 26.13 -5.08 3.89
C GLN A 454 26.52 -4.47 2.52
N ALA A 455 25.51 -4.16 1.71
CA ALA A 455 25.64 -3.82 0.30
C ALA A 455 26.05 -2.34 0.07
N PHE A 456 26.91 -1.78 0.94
CA PHE A 456 27.31 -0.38 0.85
C PHE A 456 28.57 -0.20 0.01
N ARG A 457 28.64 0.90 -0.77
CA ARG A 457 29.71 1.28 -1.69
C ARG A 457 30.15 2.73 -1.40
N GLU A 458 31.25 3.15 -2.02
CA GLU A 458 31.75 4.52 -1.93
C GLU A 458 31.16 5.45 -3.00
N SER A 459 30.70 4.87 -4.12
CA SER A 459 30.14 5.60 -5.27
C SER A 459 28.81 5.01 -5.70
N TYR A 460 27.88 5.88 -6.09
CA TYR A 460 26.53 5.47 -6.49
C TYR A 460 26.00 6.24 -7.69
N VAL A 461 25.18 5.56 -8.48
CA VAL A 461 24.17 6.22 -9.32
C VAL A 461 22.88 6.32 -8.50
N ALA A 462 22.35 7.52 -8.37
CA ALA A 462 21.17 7.83 -7.54
C ALA A 462 20.02 8.32 -8.40
N ILE A 463 18.80 7.84 -8.10
CA ILE A 463 17.53 8.33 -8.67
C ILE A 463 16.51 8.52 -7.55
N GLY A 464 15.54 9.46 -7.74
CA GLY A 464 14.47 9.72 -6.78
C GLY A 464 14.91 10.36 -5.47
N VAL A 465 16.16 10.76 -5.36
CA VAL A 465 16.72 11.44 -4.18
C VAL A 465 17.01 12.88 -4.52
N SER A 466 16.54 13.82 -3.70
CA SER A 466 16.79 15.23 -3.92
C SER A 466 18.30 15.54 -3.85
N ARG A 467 18.76 16.50 -4.67
CA ARG A 467 20.16 16.91 -4.69
C ARG A 467 20.69 17.34 -3.32
N SER A 468 19.86 18.02 -2.53
CA SER A 468 20.25 18.48 -1.18
C SER A 468 20.51 17.31 -0.24
N VAL A 469 19.69 16.28 -0.27
CA VAL A 469 19.91 15.05 0.52
C VAL A 469 21.17 14.33 0.04
N LEU A 470 21.41 14.22 -1.26
CA LEU A 470 22.64 13.63 -1.79
C LEU A 470 23.89 14.41 -1.35
N GLN A 471 23.83 15.74 -1.40
CA GLN A 471 24.94 16.61 -0.96
C GLN A 471 25.22 16.51 0.53
N SER A 472 24.23 16.18 1.37
CA SER A 472 24.47 15.91 2.80
C SER A 472 25.22 14.60 3.04
N VAL A 473 25.17 13.66 2.11
CA VAL A 473 25.73 12.31 2.22
C VAL A 473 27.01 12.15 1.40
N PHE A 474 27.13 12.80 0.23
CA PHE A 474 28.27 12.68 -0.69
C PHE A 474 28.99 14.02 -0.89
N ARG A 475 30.30 13.96 -1.18
CA ARG A 475 31.13 15.15 -1.47
C ARG A 475 30.88 15.69 -2.87
N HIS A 476 30.70 14.79 -3.85
CA HIS A 476 30.47 15.16 -5.24
C HIS A 476 29.13 14.57 -5.70
N VAL A 477 28.27 15.41 -6.29
CA VAL A 477 26.93 15.05 -6.77
C VAL A 477 26.73 15.67 -8.15
N ASP A 478 26.97 14.88 -9.17
CA ASP A 478 26.93 15.30 -10.57
C ASP A 478 25.65 14.80 -11.23
N ARG A 479 24.84 15.72 -11.77
CA ARG A 479 23.68 15.35 -12.57
C ARG A 479 24.13 14.81 -13.92
N LYS A 480 23.77 13.57 -14.24
CA LYS A 480 24.15 12.87 -15.48
C LYS A 480 22.99 12.65 -16.43
N GLY A 481 21.75 12.64 -15.92
CA GLY A 481 20.57 12.42 -16.72
C GLY A 481 19.29 12.90 -16.05
N VAL A 482 18.18 12.70 -16.76
CA VAL A 482 16.82 12.93 -16.26
C VAL A 482 15.93 11.85 -16.87
N PHE A 483 15.14 11.22 -16.05
CA PHE A 483 14.06 10.34 -16.49
C PHE A 483 12.79 11.16 -16.71
N THR A 484 12.13 10.94 -17.85
CA THR A 484 10.81 11.53 -18.16
C THR A 484 9.96 10.52 -18.90
N HIS A 485 8.66 10.48 -18.58
CA HIS A 485 7.70 9.65 -19.29
C HIS A 485 6.31 10.33 -19.29
N PRO A 486 5.56 10.32 -20.42
CA PRO A 486 4.32 11.09 -20.54
C PRO A 486 3.16 10.59 -19.65
N HIS A 487 3.13 9.31 -19.30
CA HIS A 487 2.01 8.68 -18.61
C HIS A 487 2.35 8.11 -17.23
N CYS A 488 3.59 8.29 -16.74
CA CYS A 488 3.95 7.86 -15.38
C CYS A 488 3.33 8.79 -14.32
N MET A 489 3.45 8.39 -13.08
CA MET A 489 3.06 9.22 -11.94
C MET A 489 3.82 10.55 -11.95
N PRO A 490 3.16 11.68 -11.63
CA PRO A 490 3.80 12.99 -11.65
C PRO A 490 5.03 13.11 -10.73
N ASP A 491 5.00 12.48 -9.58
CA ASP A 491 6.09 12.46 -8.59
C ASP A 491 7.27 11.57 -9.02
N GLU A 492 7.03 10.61 -9.91
CA GLU A 492 8.08 9.80 -10.54
C GLU A 492 8.62 10.42 -11.85
N ASN A 493 7.99 11.48 -12.34
CA ASN A 493 8.38 12.13 -13.58
C ASN A 493 9.40 13.24 -13.36
N ASN A 494 10.25 13.51 -14.37
CA ASN A 494 11.32 14.49 -14.32
C ASN A 494 12.37 14.21 -13.23
N ASN A 495 12.54 12.95 -12.84
CA ASN A 495 13.51 12.55 -11.84
C ASN A 495 14.94 12.63 -12.38
N ALA A 496 15.77 13.47 -11.72
CA ALA A 496 17.17 13.61 -12.07
C ALA A 496 17.98 12.38 -11.64
N ILE A 497 18.91 11.96 -12.51
CA ILE A 497 19.84 10.87 -12.23
C ILE A 497 21.21 11.48 -11.94
N TYR A 498 21.77 11.13 -10.79
CA TYR A 498 23.03 11.67 -10.30
C TYR A 498 24.09 10.58 -10.22
N TYR A 499 25.35 10.97 -10.48
CA TYR A 499 26.50 10.18 -10.07
C TYR A 499 27.12 10.82 -8.84
N CYS A 500 27.27 10.03 -7.78
CA CYS A 500 27.65 10.49 -6.44
C CYS A 500 28.94 9.78 -6.00
N THR A 501 29.93 10.55 -5.51
CA THR A 501 31.21 10.01 -5.04
C THR A 501 31.66 10.70 -3.74
N GLY A 502 32.56 10.04 -3.01
CA GLY A 502 33.09 10.57 -1.76
C GLY A 502 32.06 10.54 -0.64
N LEU A 503 31.65 9.35 -0.23
CA LEU A 503 30.71 9.13 0.86
C LEU A 503 31.22 9.80 2.16
N LYS A 504 30.40 10.67 2.76
CA LYS A 504 30.70 11.41 4.01
C LYS A 504 30.20 10.67 5.26
N LEU A 505 29.10 9.93 5.10
CA LEU A 505 28.36 9.30 6.20
C LEU A 505 28.04 7.85 5.83
N ASN A 506 28.07 6.96 6.81
CA ASN A 506 27.60 5.59 6.60
C ASN A 506 26.11 5.59 6.28
N LEU A 507 25.75 5.16 5.05
CA LEU A 507 24.36 5.14 4.57
C LEU A 507 23.43 4.34 5.47
N GLY A 508 23.89 3.21 6.01
CA GLY A 508 23.07 2.40 6.92
C GLY A 508 22.75 3.13 8.22
N LYS A 509 23.75 3.79 8.81
CA LYS A 509 23.55 4.65 9.99
C LYS A 509 22.62 5.82 9.68
N TYR A 510 22.82 6.49 8.53
CA TYR A 510 21.96 7.59 8.10
C TYR A 510 20.50 7.16 7.91
N TRP A 511 20.26 6.03 7.24
CA TRP A 511 18.91 5.51 7.03
C TRP A 511 18.22 5.06 8.33
N ALA A 512 18.96 4.43 9.24
CA ALA A 512 18.42 4.06 10.55
C ALA A 512 17.88 5.29 11.29
N VAL A 513 18.65 6.36 11.29
CA VAL A 513 18.29 7.62 11.94
C VAL A 513 17.21 8.37 11.17
N SER A 514 17.18 8.31 9.83
CA SER A 514 16.15 8.97 9.03
C SER A 514 14.73 8.43 9.32
N LYS A 515 14.62 7.17 9.71
CA LYS A 515 13.34 6.57 10.15
C LYS A 515 12.95 6.99 11.56
N ARG A 516 13.93 7.09 12.44
CA ARG A 516 13.73 7.53 13.82
C ARG A 516 15.03 8.12 14.35
N MET A 517 14.95 9.33 14.88
CA MET A 517 16.08 9.97 15.59
C MET A 517 16.72 9.02 16.61
N ASP A 518 18.02 9.13 16.83
CA ASP A 518 18.69 8.32 17.85
C ASP A 518 17.99 8.45 19.20
N SER A 519 17.60 7.33 19.78
CA SER A 519 16.75 7.31 20.97
C SER A 519 17.47 7.85 22.22
N ALA A 520 18.78 7.74 22.29
CA ALA A 520 19.55 8.31 23.40
C ALA A 520 19.60 9.84 23.28
N PHE A 521 19.87 10.36 22.07
CA PHE A 521 19.81 11.79 21.79
C PHE A 521 18.42 12.38 22.05
N GLU A 522 17.36 11.73 21.54
CA GLU A 522 15.98 12.16 21.77
C GLU A 522 15.61 12.19 23.26
N ASN A 523 16.05 11.19 24.03
CA ASN A 523 15.80 11.14 25.47
C ASN A 523 16.52 12.24 26.25
N VAL A 524 17.80 12.52 25.92
CA VAL A 524 18.56 13.62 26.50
C VAL A 524 17.89 14.94 26.17
N LEU A 525 17.56 15.19 24.90
CA LEU A 525 16.90 16.41 24.46
C LEU A 525 15.58 16.66 25.22
N ARG A 526 14.79 15.62 25.40
CA ARG A 526 13.47 15.73 26.06
C ARG A 526 13.55 15.89 27.57
N ARG A 527 14.51 15.23 28.25
CA ARG A 527 14.58 15.18 29.70
C ARG A 527 15.52 16.23 30.29
N GLU A 528 16.59 16.54 29.59
CA GLU A 528 17.69 17.35 30.10
C GLU A 528 17.84 18.69 29.35
N GLY A 529 17.15 18.83 28.22
CA GLY A 529 17.09 20.06 27.44
C GLY A 529 18.11 20.14 26.31
N VAL A 530 18.05 21.28 25.58
CA VAL A 530 18.80 21.47 24.34
C VAL A 530 20.31 21.54 24.57
N ASP A 531 20.76 22.27 25.60
CA ASP A 531 22.20 22.45 25.86
C ASP A 531 22.87 21.11 26.12
N ARG A 532 22.25 20.25 26.95
CA ARG A 532 22.77 18.91 27.23
C ARG A 532 22.72 17.99 26.00
N ALA A 533 21.71 18.13 25.15
CA ALA A 533 21.65 17.38 23.91
C ALA A 533 22.80 17.77 22.94
N VAL A 534 23.16 19.06 22.88
CA VAL A 534 24.32 19.53 22.11
C VAL A 534 25.63 18.93 22.65
N GLU A 535 25.81 18.95 23.96
CA GLU A 535 26.98 18.31 24.59
C GLU A 535 27.03 16.81 24.30
N PHE A 536 25.89 16.12 24.42
CA PHE A 536 25.76 14.69 24.11
C PHE A 536 26.11 14.37 22.64
N TYR A 537 25.71 15.23 21.69
CA TYR A 537 26.14 15.10 20.32
C TYR A 537 27.66 15.16 20.17
N HIS A 538 28.31 16.13 20.79
CA HIS A 538 29.78 16.25 20.73
C HIS A 538 30.48 15.06 21.38
N GLU A 539 30.03 14.59 22.55
CA GLU A 539 30.55 13.39 23.20
C GLU A 539 30.47 12.16 22.29
N ARG A 540 29.32 11.97 21.63
CA ARG A 540 29.10 10.83 20.71
C ARG A 540 29.99 10.93 19.47
N ARG A 541 30.14 12.12 18.90
CA ARG A 541 31.02 12.36 17.73
C ARG A 541 32.51 12.20 18.07
N GLN A 542 32.92 12.46 19.29
CA GLN A 542 34.27 12.14 19.76
C GLN A 542 34.53 10.64 19.88
N GLN A 543 33.52 9.87 20.32
CA GLN A 543 33.62 8.42 20.46
C GLN A 543 33.48 7.68 19.10
N ASP A 544 32.60 8.12 18.25
CA ASP A 544 32.37 7.59 16.90
C ASP A 544 32.25 8.78 15.92
N PRO A 545 33.32 9.12 15.21
CA PRO A 545 33.32 10.21 14.22
C PRO A 545 32.26 10.07 13.13
N ASP A 546 31.79 8.83 12.86
CA ASP A 546 30.75 8.53 11.88
C ASP A 546 29.35 8.41 12.51
N ALA A 547 29.18 8.76 13.79
CA ALA A 547 27.88 8.73 14.44
C ALA A 547 26.92 9.70 13.77
N VAL A 548 25.73 9.21 13.42
CA VAL A 548 24.59 9.99 12.92
C VAL A 548 23.50 9.90 13.98
N LEU A 549 23.13 11.01 14.62
CA LEU A 549 22.14 11.02 15.71
C LEU A 549 20.77 11.55 15.25
N PHE A 550 20.77 12.36 14.19
CA PHE A 550 19.58 12.96 13.58
C PHE A 550 19.85 13.27 12.11
N THR A 551 18.78 13.45 11.33
CA THR A 551 18.88 14.01 9.98
C THR A 551 18.68 15.53 10.04
N GLU A 552 19.18 16.23 9.02
CA GLU A 552 18.94 17.68 8.83
C GLU A 552 17.47 18.04 9.02
N ARG A 553 16.58 17.30 8.37
CA ARG A 553 15.13 17.53 8.42
C ARG A 553 14.53 17.37 9.81
N GLN A 554 14.96 16.37 10.57
CA GLN A 554 14.46 16.12 11.93
C GLN A 554 14.85 17.26 12.87
N LEU A 555 16.10 17.67 12.83
CA LEU A 555 16.57 18.74 13.70
C LEU A 555 16.00 20.10 13.29
N ASN A 556 15.83 20.29 11.98
CA ASN A 556 15.16 21.48 11.43
C ASN A 556 13.72 21.61 11.92
N ALA A 557 12.95 20.52 11.87
CA ALA A 557 11.58 20.48 12.37
C ALA A 557 11.50 20.81 13.86
N LEU A 558 12.37 20.23 14.67
CA LEU A 558 12.46 20.55 16.09
C LEU A 558 12.80 22.03 16.33
N GLY A 559 13.77 22.59 15.61
CA GLY A 559 14.12 24.01 15.71
C GLY A 559 12.92 24.90 15.47
N TYR A 560 12.12 24.62 14.45
CA TYR A 560 10.88 25.38 14.18
C TYR A 560 9.80 25.16 15.23
N ASP A 561 9.67 23.96 15.81
CA ASP A 561 8.72 23.72 16.87
C ASP A 561 9.05 24.53 18.14
N TYR A 562 10.32 24.65 18.47
CA TYR A 562 10.79 25.52 19.57
C TYR A 562 10.59 27.00 19.24
N LEU A 563 10.81 27.41 17.99
CA LEU A 563 10.58 28.79 17.54
C LEU A 563 9.10 29.18 17.65
N LYS A 564 8.18 28.31 17.24
CA LYS A 564 6.72 28.50 17.39
C LYS A 564 6.29 28.63 18.85
N GLN A 565 7.01 27.96 19.77
CA GLN A 565 6.78 28.05 21.19
C GLN A 565 7.43 29.30 21.83
N SER A 566 7.99 30.19 21.02
CA SER A 566 8.75 31.39 21.47
C SER A 566 10.00 31.05 22.31
N ARG A 567 10.52 29.84 22.18
CA ARG A 567 11.78 29.37 22.81
C ARG A 567 12.95 29.64 21.86
N THR A 568 13.16 30.93 21.54
CA THR A 568 14.06 31.35 20.45
C THR A 568 15.51 30.97 20.70
N GLY A 569 16.02 31.08 21.93
CA GLY A 569 17.39 30.71 22.26
C GLY A 569 17.69 29.24 22.01
N GLU A 570 16.78 28.36 22.42
CA GLU A 570 16.89 26.91 22.20
C GLU A 570 16.72 26.53 20.74
N SER A 571 15.82 27.21 20.01
CA SER A 571 15.68 27.08 18.55
C SER A 571 17.00 27.41 17.83
N ILE A 572 17.64 28.53 18.18
CA ILE A 572 18.94 28.93 17.64
C ILE A 572 20.02 27.87 17.95
N ALA A 573 20.04 27.30 19.15
CA ALA A 573 20.99 26.24 19.51
C ALA A 573 20.81 25.00 18.64
N LEU A 574 19.56 24.56 18.42
CA LEU A 574 19.25 23.42 17.55
C LEU A 574 19.62 23.68 16.09
N PHE A 575 19.34 24.89 15.56
CA PHE A 575 19.72 25.22 14.20
C PHE A 575 21.24 25.38 14.04
N ARG A 576 21.97 25.87 15.04
CA ARG A 576 23.44 25.88 15.04
C ARG A 576 24.01 24.46 15.01
N LEU A 577 23.45 23.56 15.82
CA LEU A 577 23.83 22.15 15.79
C LEU A 577 23.55 21.53 14.41
N ASN A 578 22.45 21.94 13.75
CA ASN A 578 22.14 21.48 12.41
C ASN A 578 23.13 22.01 11.35
N VAL A 579 23.56 23.28 11.48
CA VAL A 579 24.63 23.86 10.63
C VAL A 579 25.95 23.11 10.82
N GLU A 580 26.29 22.76 12.06
CA GLU A 580 27.50 22.01 12.35
C GLU A 580 27.46 20.60 11.75
N ALA A 581 26.32 19.90 11.87
CA ALA A 581 26.15 18.55 11.34
C ALA A 581 26.07 18.52 9.80
N TYR A 582 25.52 19.56 9.16
CA TYR A 582 25.23 19.61 7.73
C TYR A 582 25.71 20.93 7.07
N PRO A 583 27.02 21.28 7.16
CA PRO A 583 27.53 22.61 6.79
C PRO A 583 27.46 22.93 5.28
N GLU A 584 27.16 21.94 4.45
CA GLU A 584 27.03 22.13 2.99
C GLU A 584 25.56 22.28 2.53
N SER A 585 24.61 22.21 3.45
CA SER A 585 23.18 22.43 3.13
C SER A 585 22.84 23.91 3.26
N PHE A 586 22.33 24.51 2.20
CA PHE A 586 21.88 25.90 2.24
C PHE A 586 20.67 26.09 3.20
N ASN A 587 19.85 25.07 3.37
CA ASN A 587 18.62 25.12 4.14
C ASN A 587 18.88 25.30 5.65
N VAL A 588 19.99 24.73 6.19
CA VAL A 588 20.30 24.88 7.62
C VAL A 588 20.70 26.33 7.96
N TYR A 589 21.36 27.02 7.02
CA TYR A 589 21.70 28.43 7.18
C TYR A 589 20.47 29.33 7.01
N ASP A 590 19.56 28.99 6.10
CA ASP A 590 18.29 29.71 5.91
C ASP A 590 17.45 29.66 7.19
N SER A 591 17.30 28.47 7.79
CA SER A 591 16.55 28.24 9.03
C SER A 591 17.20 28.92 10.25
N LEU A 592 18.54 28.87 10.36
CA LEU A 592 19.25 29.60 11.41
C LEU A 592 19.10 31.12 11.23
N GLY A 593 19.19 31.62 9.99
CA GLY A 593 18.94 33.01 9.66
C GLY A 593 17.56 33.50 10.11
N GLU A 594 16.53 32.68 9.90
CA GLU A 594 15.16 33.00 10.32
C GLU A 594 15.03 33.09 11.84
N ALA A 595 15.59 32.12 12.59
CA ALA A 595 15.58 32.16 14.04
C ALA A 595 16.35 33.35 14.61
N LEU A 596 17.50 33.70 14.01
CA LEU A 596 18.28 34.88 14.39
C LEU A 596 17.54 36.20 14.08
N MET A 597 16.76 36.27 12.98
CA MET A 597 15.89 37.41 12.72
C MET A 597 14.80 37.52 13.80
N ALA A 598 14.18 36.43 14.20
CA ALA A 598 13.17 36.40 15.26
C ALA A 598 13.76 36.90 16.59
N ASP A 599 15.05 36.61 16.84
CA ASP A 599 15.81 37.08 18.02
C ASP A 599 16.43 38.46 17.85
N ARG A 600 16.15 39.15 16.74
CA ARG A 600 16.70 40.48 16.39
C ARG A 600 18.24 40.52 16.26
N GLN A 601 18.90 39.39 16.07
CA GLN A 601 20.32 39.28 15.79
C GLN A 601 20.61 39.51 14.30
N TYR A 602 20.25 40.69 13.78
CA TYR A 602 20.20 40.97 12.33
C TYR A 602 21.54 40.79 11.62
N ALA A 603 22.65 41.20 12.22
CA ALA A 603 23.98 41.04 11.63
C ALA A 603 24.33 39.55 11.41
N ARG A 604 24.08 38.69 12.42
CA ARG A 604 24.30 37.25 12.31
C ARG A 604 23.31 36.59 11.33
N ALA A 605 22.07 37.07 11.28
CA ALA A 605 21.08 36.59 10.31
C ALA A 605 21.56 36.88 8.88
N LEU A 606 22.11 38.08 8.63
CA LEU A 606 22.68 38.48 7.33
C LEU A 606 23.80 37.52 6.88
N GLU A 607 24.74 37.19 7.78
CA GLU A 607 25.81 36.25 7.50
C GLU A 607 25.27 34.87 7.08
N ASN A 608 24.27 34.35 7.81
CA ASN A 608 23.70 33.03 7.53
C ASN A 608 22.91 33.02 6.21
N TYR A 609 22.08 34.02 5.93
CA TYR A 609 21.40 34.09 4.64
C TYR A 609 22.38 34.32 3.48
N THR A 610 23.48 35.04 3.68
CA THR A 610 24.54 35.15 2.69
C THR A 610 25.11 33.78 2.37
N ARG A 611 25.45 33.00 3.40
CA ARG A 611 25.96 31.64 3.22
C ARG A 611 24.94 30.71 2.56
N SER A 612 23.66 30.83 2.91
CA SER A 612 22.58 30.07 2.27
C SER A 612 22.51 30.35 0.76
N VAL A 613 22.57 31.63 0.35
CA VAL A 613 22.52 32.03 -1.06
C VAL A 613 23.81 31.67 -1.82
N GLU A 614 24.97 31.70 -1.18
CA GLU A 614 26.23 31.21 -1.76
C GLU A 614 26.13 29.71 -2.09
N LEU A 615 25.60 28.92 -1.17
CA LEU A 615 25.42 27.48 -1.36
C LEU A 615 24.33 27.13 -2.38
N ASN A 616 23.29 27.94 -2.45
CA ASN A 616 22.22 27.78 -3.44
C ASN A 616 21.79 29.16 -4.00
N PRO A 617 22.37 29.60 -5.13
CA PRO A 617 22.00 30.85 -5.79
C PRO A 617 20.53 30.94 -6.22
N GLU A 618 19.82 29.82 -6.35
CA GLU A 618 18.40 29.78 -6.69
C GLU A 618 17.46 29.91 -5.46
N ASN A 619 18.02 30.06 -4.24
CA ASN A 619 17.21 30.29 -3.04
C ASN A 619 16.53 31.66 -3.06
N LYS A 620 15.30 31.70 -3.58
CA LYS A 620 14.50 32.93 -3.70
C LYS A 620 14.17 33.55 -2.34
N ASN A 621 13.89 32.69 -1.33
CA ASN A 621 13.59 33.16 0.01
C ASN A 621 14.82 33.80 0.67
N GLY A 622 15.97 33.15 0.61
CA GLY A 622 17.21 33.67 1.15
C GLY A 622 17.59 35.02 0.52
N ARG A 623 17.48 35.16 -0.81
CA ARG A 623 17.73 36.44 -1.50
C ARG A 623 16.80 37.54 -1.03
N LYS A 624 15.50 37.27 -0.90
CA LYS A 624 14.52 38.23 -0.38
C LYS A 624 14.89 38.69 1.03
N LYS A 625 15.25 37.74 1.90
CA LYS A 625 15.63 38.01 3.28
C LYS A 625 16.93 38.81 3.39
N LEU A 626 17.89 38.58 2.51
CA LEU A 626 19.11 39.40 2.44
C LEU A 626 18.80 40.86 2.15
N GLU A 627 17.93 41.16 1.20
CA GLU A 627 17.54 42.53 0.89
C GLU A 627 16.77 43.19 2.06
N GLU A 628 15.85 42.46 2.70
CA GLU A 628 15.16 42.91 3.91
C GLU A 628 16.16 43.31 5.01
N LEU A 629 17.14 42.45 5.28
CA LEU A 629 18.14 42.66 6.34
C LEU A 629 19.09 43.82 6.06
N LYS A 630 19.51 44.03 4.80
CA LYS A 630 20.30 45.18 4.42
C LYS A 630 19.58 46.51 4.73
N VAL A 631 18.27 46.57 4.45
CA VAL A 631 17.44 47.75 4.76
C VAL A 631 17.35 47.93 6.29
N ILE A 632 17.07 46.87 7.05
CA ILE A 632 16.96 46.97 8.52
C ILE A 632 18.27 47.45 9.16
N LEU A 633 19.41 46.91 8.75
CA LEU A 633 20.72 47.30 9.25
C LEU A 633 21.14 48.73 8.84
N ALA A 634 20.71 49.19 7.66
CA ALA A 634 20.92 50.56 7.24
C ALA A 634 20.08 51.57 8.05
N MET A 635 18.91 51.17 8.55
CA MET A 635 18.04 52.00 9.39
C MET A 635 18.47 52.02 10.87
N HIS A 636 19.18 50.98 11.32
CA HIS A 636 19.68 50.83 12.67
C HIS A 636 21.18 50.50 12.65
N PRO A 637 22.05 51.44 12.30
CA PRO A 637 23.50 51.25 12.43
C PRO A 637 23.80 51.14 13.92
N GLY A 638 24.06 49.91 14.41
CA GLY A 638 24.21 49.46 15.80
C GLY A 638 25.22 50.22 16.60
#